data_e3e21cecd0f344680777f6ad96bfc23a
#
_entry.id   e3e21cecd0f344680777f6ad96bfc23a
#
_cell.length_a   1.000
_cell.length_b   1.000
_cell.length_c   1.000
_cell.angle_alpha   90.00
_cell.angle_beta   90.00
_cell.angle_gamma   90.00
#
_symmetry.space_group_name_H-M   'P 1'
#
loop_
_entity.id
_entity.type
_entity.pdbx_description
1 polymer ?
#
loop_
_entity_poly.entity_id
_entity_poly.type
_entity_poly.pdbx_seq_one_letter_code
_entity_poly.pdbx_strand_id
1 'polypeptide(L)'
;MPAILWPSSRPKDATTKDPSLRAKIGPFINKLATMSGSSGLHLEHIHRAKDRRVRTARVTEFYRAVLFELNAGDEVVYVVHGVWPHDEAIRIAESVTVGINPRNGITEVTSFKDLMDLDPETVERARREAQAALAAAQRETDEIAREAVRREAVRRAAANAEARRRNEAAGAPGTGTAAAGAPVEDRHREGGAVSVPGAVVISGRDPAPVWPEGLSAEDLHDELGIDIRLGAAALAATHESQFLDLVSTAPVAWQGEALLALATGSTIESIREDFELRHSRDVVTDPTDADIIAGLRTRAARSSFTWLENDEDLRRAIEGLTFAEWQLFLHPQQRALVERRANGPMRISGGAGTGKTVIAVHRAVELAKRDAAGGREPQILLTTYTRNLADDLRRQVAQLEPRLSFTERLGESGVMVSGLDRVARMILQRAGTEIAPIAQEVIGQPRKQVLTYPRANVWQEVLSLVGGGLPEGLRSADFLESEYEMVVLPQRVATLQQYLRIRRPGRGVALDRRKRAAVWRAIEGYRDRTADLGVTSFSEQLALAAAWLDQEAARGVLRPFRHVLVDEAQDLSPAHLQLLRALVEPGPDDLFLAEDSHQRIYGKKITLSHYGIQVRGRSRRLTRNYRTTRQNLDAAFGILDQGAYEDMEGQAEEHRYVSPRSGPDPLLLHAVDRADELGKAAELLTLWLGQDRDSGLNAPESIAVLVRDRYQRDAVVNGLAQRHVEVRAVDREAVGRGRPVVMTMHRAKGLEFRKVLLFDVSRNAIPRSLRDQQYSEADGADALLRERSLLYVAATRARDQLAISWTGEASPLITSLAP
;
A
#
# COMPACT_ATOMS: atom_id res chain seq x y z
N MET A 1 4.29 25.29 -28.91
CA MET A 1 3.12 25.46 -28.02
C MET A 1 3.65 25.91 -26.68
N PRO A 2 3.02 26.88 -26.02
CA PRO A 2 3.41 27.22 -24.64
C PRO A 2 3.19 26.06 -23.73
N ALA A 3 4.15 25.78 -22.83
CA ALA A 3 4.01 24.80 -21.79
C ALA A 3 3.10 25.32 -20.67
N ILE A 4 2.27 24.47 -20.11
CA ILE A 4 1.37 24.84 -19.01
C ILE A 4 1.71 24.00 -17.78
N LEU A 5 1.91 24.66 -16.65
CA LEU A 5 2.03 24.03 -15.36
C LEU A 5 0.72 24.19 -14.61
N TRP A 6 0.13 23.08 -14.21
CA TRP A 6 -1.09 23.02 -13.40
C TRP A 6 -0.76 22.55 -11.98
N PRO A 7 -1.36 23.14 -10.92
CA PRO A 7 -1.11 22.71 -9.55
C PRO A 7 -1.44 21.21 -9.34
N SER A 8 -0.50 20.45 -8.83
CA SER A 8 -0.66 19.01 -8.52
C SER A 8 -1.49 18.80 -7.26
N SER A 9 -1.30 19.64 -6.24
CA SER A 9 -2.16 19.73 -5.06
C SER A 9 -3.19 20.84 -5.31
N ARG A 10 -4.48 20.54 -5.11
CA ARG A 10 -5.54 21.54 -5.30
C ARG A 10 -5.41 22.62 -4.25
N PRO A 11 -5.11 23.88 -4.61
CA PRO A 11 -5.31 25.00 -3.71
C PRO A 11 -6.79 25.04 -3.27
N LYS A 12 -7.09 25.71 -2.14
CA LYS A 12 -8.49 25.97 -1.70
C LYS A 12 -9.16 26.95 -2.67
N ASP A 13 -9.26 26.56 -3.95
CA ASP A 13 -9.84 27.34 -5.02
C ASP A 13 -11.31 26.93 -5.31
N ALA A 14 -11.97 27.63 -6.22
CA ALA A 14 -13.36 27.37 -6.55
C ALA A 14 -13.60 25.97 -7.15
N THR A 15 -12.58 25.31 -7.72
CA THR A 15 -12.72 23.99 -8.35
C THR A 15 -12.97 22.87 -7.32
N THR A 16 -12.61 23.09 -6.07
CA THR A 16 -12.90 22.19 -4.96
C THR A 16 -14.34 22.32 -4.48
N LYS A 17 -14.92 23.52 -4.57
CA LYS A 17 -16.27 23.83 -4.07
C LYS A 17 -17.36 23.64 -5.12
N ASP A 18 -17.05 23.82 -6.41
CA ASP A 18 -18.01 23.76 -7.51
C ASP A 18 -17.63 22.68 -8.54
N PRO A 19 -18.28 21.50 -8.51
CA PRO A 19 -18.02 20.43 -9.47
C PRO A 19 -18.31 20.81 -10.95
N SER A 20 -19.21 21.77 -11.20
CA SER A 20 -19.55 22.21 -12.56
C SER A 20 -18.41 22.97 -13.24
N LEU A 21 -17.56 23.57 -12.44
CA LEU A 21 -16.38 24.30 -12.92
C LEU A 21 -15.34 23.36 -13.53
N ARG A 22 -15.25 22.13 -13.05
CA ARG A 22 -14.32 21.10 -13.57
C ARG A 22 -14.49 20.86 -15.06
N ALA A 23 -15.71 20.83 -15.55
CA ALA A 23 -16.01 20.65 -16.98
C ALA A 23 -15.55 21.84 -17.84
N LYS A 24 -15.29 23.02 -17.24
CA LYS A 24 -14.86 24.24 -17.95
C LYS A 24 -13.33 24.40 -17.99
N ILE A 25 -12.61 23.68 -17.10
CA ILE A 25 -11.14 23.79 -17.00
C ILE A 25 -10.46 23.22 -18.23
N GLY A 26 -10.90 22.08 -18.74
CA GLY A 26 -10.33 21.44 -19.92
C GLY A 26 -10.34 22.37 -21.16
N PRO A 27 -11.51 22.91 -21.56
CA PRO A 27 -11.57 23.90 -22.63
C PRO A 27 -10.72 25.15 -22.39
N PHE A 28 -10.58 25.59 -21.12
CA PHE A 28 -9.71 26.70 -20.75
C PHE A 28 -8.23 26.40 -21.00
N ILE A 29 -7.73 25.24 -20.49
CA ILE A 29 -6.34 24.82 -20.66
C ILE A 29 -6.03 24.64 -22.15
N ASN A 30 -6.93 24.03 -22.92
CA ASN A 30 -6.75 23.84 -24.36
C ASN A 30 -6.63 25.19 -25.09
N LYS A 31 -7.45 26.19 -24.75
CA LYS A 31 -7.30 27.55 -25.27
C LYS A 31 -5.95 28.16 -24.89
N LEU A 32 -5.50 27.99 -23.65
CA LEU A 32 -4.21 28.50 -23.18
C LEU A 32 -3.03 27.85 -23.93
N ALA A 33 -3.13 26.55 -24.27
CA ALA A 33 -2.10 25.81 -25.03
C ALA A 33 -2.04 26.14 -26.51
N THR A 34 -3.18 26.46 -27.13
CA THR A 34 -3.27 26.60 -28.61
C THR A 34 -3.13 28.03 -29.12
N MET A 35 -3.19 29.03 -28.26
CA MET A 35 -3.21 30.43 -28.70
C MET A 35 -1.82 31.08 -28.68
N SER A 36 -1.30 31.41 -29.83
CA SER A 36 -0.20 32.36 -30.01
C SER A 36 -0.74 33.81 -30.04
N GLY A 37 -1.15 34.35 -28.85
CA GLY A 37 -1.57 35.73 -28.70
C GLY A 37 -2.81 35.97 -27.82
N SER A 38 -2.90 37.16 -27.23
CA SER A 38 -3.80 37.52 -26.11
C SER A 38 -5.31 37.62 -26.46
N SER A 39 -5.75 37.33 -27.67
CA SER A 39 -7.07 37.77 -28.18
C SER A 39 -8.28 36.86 -27.90
N GLY A 40 -8.18 35.83 -27.05
CA GLY A 40 -9.32 34.90 -26.76
C GLY A 40 -9.55 34.53 -25.30
N LEU A 41 -8.57 34.75 -24.45
CA LEU A 41 -8.62 34.38 -23.02
C LEU A 41 -8.74 35.61 -22.10
N HIS A 42 -8.74 36.83 -22.64
CA HIS A 42 -8.68 38.05 -21.85
C HIS A 42 -7.61 37.95 -20.77
N LEU A 43 -6.33 37.71 -21.18
CA LEU A 43 -5.18 37.78 -20.29
C LEU A 43 -5.00 39.26 -19.88
N GLU A 44 -5.29 39.54 -18.62
CA GLU A 44 -5.25 40.91 -18.06
C GLU A 44 -4.07 41.05 -17.12
N HIS A 45 -3.32 42.16 -17.27
CA HIS A 45 -2.30 42.60 -16.33
C HIS A 45 -2.94 43.14 -15.08
N ILE A 46 -2.41 42.76 -13.93
CA ILE A 46 -2.83 43.33 -12.62
C ILE A 46 -1.88 44.45 -12.23
N HIS A 47 -2.31 45.68 -12.35
CA HIS A 47 -1.47 46.89 -12.14
C HIS A 47 -0.88 47.00 -10.72
N ARG A 48 -1.53 46.37 -9.68
CA ARG A 48 -1.08 46.39 -8.30
C ARG A 48 -0.38 45.10 -7.87
N ALA A 49 -0.15 44.18 -8.80
CA ALA A 49 0.52 42.93 -8.48
C ALA A 49 1.97 43.17 -8.05
N LYS A 50 2.40 42.45 -7.01
CA LYS A 50 3.80 42.45 -6.54
C LYS A 50 4.75 41.86 -7.60
N ASP A 51 4.27 40.89 -8.35
CA ASP A 51 5.00 40.23 -9.43
C ASP A 51 4.41 40.67 -10.79
N ARG A 52 5.24 41.29 -11.65
CA ARG A 52 4.81 41.80 -12.94
C ARG A 52 4.44 40.69 -13.96
N ARG A 53 4.78 39.44 -13.68
CA ARG A 53 4.49 38.27 -14.52
C ARG A 53 3.10 37.71 -14.27
N VAL A 54 2.42 38.15 -13.20
CA VAL A 54 1.06 37.71 -12.88
C VAL A 54 0.07 38.19 -13.92
N ARG A 55 -0.80 37.27 -14.33
CA ARG A 55 -1.95 37.53 -15.20
C ARG A 55 -3.21 36.94 -14.58
N THR A 56 -4.36 37.48 -14.94
CA THR A 56 -5.64 36.81 -14.78
C THR A 56 -6.20 36.42 -16.14
N ALA A 57 -6.81 35.24 -16.21
CA ALA A 57 -7.42 34.73 -17.42
C ALA A 57 -8.87 34.31 -17.18
N ARG A 58 -9.77 34.60 -18.12
CA ARG A 58 -11.20 34.29 -17.98
C ARG A 58 -11.45 32.79 -18.20
N VAL A 59 -11.96 32.10 -17.18
CA VAL A 59 -12.41 30.69 -17.27
C VAL A 59 -13.90 30.64 -17.61
N THR A 60 -14.71 31.44 -16.91
CA THR A 60 -16.15 31.66 -17.18
C THR A 60 -16.48 33.14 -16.96
N GLU A 61 -17.78 33.51 -17.02
CA GLU A 61 -18.20 34.89 -16.71
C GLU A 61 -17.90 35.29 -15.25
N PHE A 62 -17.97 34.35 -14.32
CA PHE A 62 -17.83 34.56 -12.89
C PHE A 62 -16.46 34.16 -12.33
N TYR A 63 -15.68 33.34 -13.06
CA TYR A 63 -14.44 32.76 -12.55
C TYR A 63 -13.24 33.13 -13.42
N ARG A 64 -12.12 33.45 -12.75
CA ARG A 64 -10.83 33.76 -13.37
C ARG A 64 -9.75 32.86 -12.84
N ALA A 65 -8.82 32.45 -13.70
CA ALA A 65 -7.57 31.81 -13.31
C ALA A 65 -6.52 32.88 -12.99
N VAL A 66 -5.73 32.64 -11.97
CA VAL A 66 -4.50 33.40 -11.67
C VAL A 66 -3.33 32.58 -12.14
N LEU A 67 -2.45 33.16 -12.94
CA LEU A 67 -1.30 32.48 -13.53
C LEU A 67 -0.09 33.42 -13.70
N PHE A 68 1.09 32.87 -13.86
CA PHE A 68 2.30 33.59 -14.21
C PHE A 68 2.67 33.29 -15.66
N GLU A 69 3.06 34.30 -16.39
CA GLU A 69 3.59 34.22 -17.75
C GLU A 69 5.11 34.37 -17.69
N LEU A 70 5.85 33.31 -18.00
CA LEU A 70 7.32 33.27 -18.01
C LEU A 70 7.80 33.18 -19.45
N ASN A 71 8.77 34.01 -19.83
CA ASN A 71 9.30 34.09 -21.18
C ASN A 71 10.81 33.88 -21.21
N ALA A 72 11.27 32.77 -21.82
CA ALA A 72 12.67 32.44 -21.98
C ALA A 72 13.01 32.23 -23.47
N GLY A 73 13.30 33.32 -24.18
CA GLY A 73 13.53 33.27 -25.62
C GLY A 73 12.28 32.83 -26.40
N ASP A 74 12.36 31.69 -27.06
CA ASP A 74 11.23 31.13 -27.81
C ASP A 74 10.29 30.27 -26.94
N GLU A 75 10.63 30.04 -25.65
CA GLU A 75 9.83 29.25 -24.74
C GLU A 75 8.93 30.13 -23.88
N VAL A 76 7.60 29.94 -23.98
CA VAL A 76 6.62 30.57 -23.09
C VAL A 76 6.02 29.52 -22.19
N VAL A 77 6.03 29.78 -20.86
CA VAL A 77 5.50 28.89 -19.86
C VAL A 77 4.45 29.60 -19.01
N TYR A 78 3.26 29.00 -18.92
CA TYR A 78 2.19 29.47 -18.04
C TYR A 78 2.14 28.64 -16.78
N VAL A 79 2.39 29.26 -15.62
CA VAL A 79 2.29 28.61 -14.30
C VAL A 79 0.95 28.99 -13.69
N VAL A 80 -0.02 28.09 -13.72
CA VAL A 80 -1.35 28.33 -13.14
C VAL A 80 -1.28 28.16 -11.61
N HIS A 81 -1.76 29.16 -10.87
CA HIS A 81 -1.85 29.12 -9.42
C HIS A 81 -3.19 28.51 -8.96
N GLY A 82 -4.31 28.88 -9.62
CA GLY A 82 -5.64 28.34 -9.34
C GLY A 82 -6.74 29.18 -9.98
N VAL A 83 -8.01 28.87 -9.62
CA VAL A 83 -9.20 29.51 -10.19
C VAL A 83 -10.12 30.00 -9.04
N TRP A 84 -10.53 31.27 -9.08
CA TRP A 84 -11.37 31.91 -8.08
C TRP A 84 -12.46 32.78 -8.71
N PRO A 85 -13.50 33.19 -7.95
CA PRO A 85 -14.41 34.27 -8.36
C PRO A 85 -13.65 35.53 -8.72
N HIS A 86 -14.16 36.29 -9.68
CA HIS A 86 -13.49 37.45 -10.28
C HIS A 86 -12.75 38.36 -9.28
N ASP A 87 -13.45 38.86 -8.25
CA ASP A 87 -12.88 39.81 -7.29
C ASP A 87 -11.85 39.17 -6.35
N GLU A 88 -12.02 37.90 -6.06
CA GLU A 88 -11.09 37.11 -5.26
C GLU A 88 -9.82 36.81 -6.06
N ALA A 89 -9.93 36.48 -7.33
CA ALA A 89 -8.81 36.24 -8.24
C ALA A 89 -7.90 37.48 -8.33
N ILE A 90 -8.47 38.69 -8.40
CA ILE A 90 -7.71 39.93 -8.42
C ILE A 90 -6.92 40.13 -7.12
N ARG A 91 -7.56 39.92 -5.96
CA ARG A 91 -6.89 40.05 -4.64
C ARG A 91 -5.75 39.05 -4.48
N ILE A 92 -5.93 37.83 -4.95
CA ILE A 92 -4.90 36.77 -4.93
C ILE A 92 -3.76 37.16 -5.87
N ALA A 93 -4.07 37.59 -7.09
CA ALA A 93 -3.07 38.02 -8.08
C ALA A 93 -2.22 39.21 -7.57
N GLU A 94 -2.76 40.08 -6.73
CA GLU A 94 -2.01 41.18 -6.11
C GLU A 94 -0.99 40.71 -5.06
N SER A 95 -1.17 39.51 -4.48
CA SER A 95 -0.39 39.02 -3.31
C SER A 95 0.60 37.91 -3.64
N VAL A 96 0.44 37.21 -4.77
CA VAL A 96 1.27 36.07 -5.16
C VAL A 96 2.53 36.48 -5.91
N THR A 97 3.60 35.71 -5.72
CA THR A 97 4.88 35.88 -6.41
C THR A 97 5.43 34.53 -6.83
N VAL A 98 6.17 34.46 -7.95
CA VAL A 98 6.97 33.30 -8.35
C VAL A 98 8.44 33.67 -8.29
N GLY A 99 9.25 32.83 -7.62
CA GLY A 99 10.67 33.11 -7.44
C GLY A 99 11.45 31.85 -7.15
N ILE A 100 12.78 31.98 -7.15
CA ILE A 100 13.69 30.90 -6.77
C ILE A 100 14.02 31.00 -5.29
N ASN A 101 13.89 29.90 -4.58
CA ASN A 101 14.33 29.82 -3.19
C ASN A 101 15.85 29.96 -3.14
N PRO A 102 16.38 31.00 -2.44
CA PRO A 102 17.82 31.34 -2.47
C PRO A 102 18.70 30.30 -1.77
N ARG A 103 18.11 29.38 -1.00
CA ARG A 103 18.85 28.34 -0.27
C ARG A 103 19.04 27.05 -1.08
N ASN A 104 18.09 26.73 -1.97
CA ASN A 104 18.08 25.43 -2.63
C ASN A 104 17.82 25.47 -4.15
N GLY A 105 17.54 26.62 -4.73
CA GLY A 105 17.35 26.81 -6.18
C GLY A 105 16.00 26.32 -6.73
N ILE A 106 15.04 25.96 -5.86
CA ILE A 106 13.71 25.52 -6.28
C ILE A 106 12.84 26.73 -6.60
N THR A 107 12.07 26.66 -7.69
CA THR A 107 11.07 27.66 -7.99
C THR A 107 9.81 27.42 -7.18
N GLU A 108 9.37 28.42 -6.45
CA GLU A 108 8.22 28.41 -5.57
C GLU A 108 7.22 29.50 -5.98
N VAL A 109 5.93 29.20 -5.85
CA VAL A 109 4.84 30.18 -5.90
C VAL A 109 4.40 30.42 -4.46
N THR A 110 4.57 31.63 -3.97
CA THR A 110 4.28 32.00 -2.59
C THR A 110 3.24 33.09 -2.50
N SER A 111 2.38 33.03 -1.48
CA SER A 111 1.43 34.09 -1.13
C SER A 111 1.82 34.66 0.21
N PHE A 112 1.94 35.98 0.26
CA PHE A 112 2.25 36.69 1.51
C PHE A 112 1.21 36.42 2.61
N LYS A 113 -0.04 36.18 2.23
CA LYS A 113 -1.13 35.83 3.15
C LYS A 113 -0.91 34.46 3.80
N ASP A 114 -0.57 33.45 2.99
CA ASP A 114 -0.36 32.09 3.49
C ASP A 114 0.84 32.00 4.43
N LEU A 115 1.85 32.86 4.23
CA LEU A 115 3.00 32.98 5.12
C LEU A 115 2.67 33.68 6.46
N MET A 116 1.70 34.60 6.47
CA MET A 116 1.25 35.28 7.70
C MET A 116 0.29 34.41 8.51
N ASP A 117 -0.47 33.53 7.87
CA ASP A 117 -1.37 32.57 8.53
C ASP A 117 -0.61 31.46 9.30
N LEU A 118 0.72 31.34 9.15
CA LEU A 118 1.61 30.47 9.93
C LEU A 118 2.03 31.07 11.29
N ASP A 119 1.56 32.28 11.64
CA ASP A 119 1.82 32.86 12.96
C ASP A 119 1.18 31.97 14.06
N PRO A 120 1.97 31.54 15.09
CA PRO A 120 1.51 30.61 16.13
C PRO A 120 0.22 31.03 16.84
N GLU A 121 -0.01 32.35 17.06
CA GLU A 121 -1.24 32.86 17.65
C GLU A 121 -2.45 32.70 16.72
N THR A 122 -2.25 32.86 15.42
CA THR A 122 -3.30 32.71 14.39
C THR A 122 -3.66 31.25 14.20
N VAL A 123 -2.67 30.35 14.21
CA VAL A 123 -2.87 28.90 14.15
C VAL A 123 -3.64 28.41 15.38
N GLU A 124 -3.28 28.88 16.58
CA GLU A 124 -3.94 28.49 17.82
C GLU A 124 -5.37 29.04 17.92
N ARG A 125 -5.63 30.24 17.40
CA ARG A 125 -6.97 30.80 17.29
C ARG A 125 -7.85 30.03 16.33
N ALA A 126 -7.37 29.72 15.14
CA ALA A 126 -8.06 28.92 14.13
C ALA A 126 -8.37 27.50 14.66
N ARG A 127 -7.46 26.92 15.46
CA ARG A 127 -7.66 25.65 16.13
C ARG A 127 -8.79 25.71 17.17
N ARG A 128 -8.83 26.75 18.01
CA ARG A 128 -9.91 26.93 19.00
C ARG A 128 -11.27 27.11 18.30
N GLU A 129 -11.30 27.86 17.20
CA GLU A 129 -12.52 28.05 16.40
C GLU A 129 -12.97 26.75 15.75
N ALA A 130 -12.05 25.96 15.19
CA ALA A 130 -12.33 24.65 14.59
C ALA A 130 -12.80 23.62 15.65
N GLN A 131 -12.18 23.61 16.84
CA GLN A 131 -12.61 22.77 17.96
C GLN A 131 -13.99 23.18 18.48
N ALA A 132 -14.25 24.48 18.58
CA ALA A 132 -15.57 24.97 18.98
C ALA A 132 -16.67 24.63 17.96
N ALA A 133 -16.36 24.71 16.65
CA ALA A 133 -17.27 24.33 15.59
C ALA A 133 -17.53 22.81 15.58
N LEU A 134 -16.50 21.99 15.82
CA LEU A 134 -16.63 20.55 15.95
C LEU A 134 -17.48 20.17 17.16
N ALA A 135 -17.23 20.79 18.31
CA ALA A 135 -18.03 20.59 19.52
C ALA A 135 -19.50 21.05 19.37
N ALA A 136 -19.75 22.08 18.58
CA ALA A 136 -21.11 22.52 18.25
C ALA A 136 -21.82 21.49 17.34
N ALA A 137 -21.16 20.99 16.30
CA ALA A 137 -21.68 19.96 15.42
C ALA A 137 -21.93 18.64 16.15
N GLN A 138 -21.08 18.28 17.11
CA GLN A 138 -21.26 17.10 17.98
C GLN A 138 -22.49 17.27 18.88
N ARG A 139 -22.72 18.44 19.48
CA ARG A 139 -23.91 18.70 20.29
C ARG A 139 -25.21 18.60 19.51
N GLU A 140 -25.22 19.08 18.27
CA GLU A 140 -26.38 18.98 17.38
C GLU A 140 -26.65 17.50 17.00
N THR A 141 -25.60 16.72 16.74
CA THR A 141 -25.70 15.29 16.45
C THR A 141 -26.22 14.49 17.67
N ASP A 142 -25.74 14.83 18.88
CA ASP A 142 -26.20 14.23 20.14
C ASP A 142 -27.65 14.57 20.44
N GLU A 143 -28.12 15.78 20.12
CA GLU A 143 -29.51 16.19 20.30
C GLU A 143 -30.44 15.43 19.38
N ILE A 144 -30.05 15.25 18.11
CA ILE A 144 -30.77 14.41 17.12
C ILE A 144 -30.81 12.94 17.58
N ALA A 145 -29.70 12.41 18.10
CA ALA A 145 -29.62 11.04 18.61
C ALA A 145 -30.54 10.84 19.86
N ARG A 146 -30.55 11.81 20.79
CA ARG A 146 -31.45 11.79 21.97
C ARG A 146 -32.91 11.85 21.56
N GLU A 147 -33.26 12.62 20.55
CA GLU A 147 -34.62 12.70 20.04
C GLU A 147 -35.04 11.41 19.34
N ALA A 148 -34.12 10.76 18.58
CA ALA A 148 -34.37 9.46 17.97
C ALA A 148 -34.60 8.37 19.02
N VAL A 149 -33.79 8.32 20.10
CA VAL A 149 -33.97 7.39 21.23
C VAL A 149 -35.29 7.63 21.94
N ARG A 150 -35.69 8.90 22.11
CA ARG A 150 -36.97 9.27 22.72
C ARG A 150 -38.16 8.81 21.87
N ARG A 151 -38.09 8.96 20.54
CA ARG A 151 -39.10 8.47 19.59
C ARG A 151 -39.21 6.94 19.58
N GLU A 152 -38.06 6.25 19.69
CA GLU A 152 -38.01 4.77 19.77
C GLU A 152 -38.59 4.27 21.11
N ALA A 153 -38.28 4.92 22.23
CA ALA A 153 -38.86 4.59 23.54
C ALA A 153 -40.39 4.76 23.56
N VAL A 154 -40.91 5.80 22.89
CA VAL A 154 -42.36 6.02 22.72
C VAL A 154 -42.97 4.94 21.85
N ARG A 155 -42.30 4.52 20.76
CA ARG A 155 -42.78 3.40 19.91
C ARG A 155 -42.79 2.08 20.67
N ARG A 156 -41.75 1.77 21.47
CA ARG A 156 -41.71 0.56 22.31
C ARG A 156 -42.78 0.58 23.40
N ALA A 157 -43.04 1.72 24.03
CA ALA A 157 -44.09 1.87 25.02
C ALA A 157 -45.47 1.66 24.39
N ALA A 158 -45.70 2.19 23.18
CA ALA A 158 -46.96 1.97 22.42
C ALA A 158 -47.15 0.50 22.01
N ALA A 159 -46.07 -0.16 21.52
CA ALA A 159 -46.13 -1.57 21.16
C ALA A 159 -46.36 -2.47 22.38
N ASN A 160 -45.74 -2.17 23.53
CA ASN A 160 -45.97 -2.89 24.79
C ASN A 160 -47.40 -2.67 25.34
N ALA A 161 -47.95 -1.47 25.18
CA ALA A 161 -49.34 -1.20 25.58
C ALA A 161 -50.33 -1.95 24.68
N GLU A 162 -50.04 -2.08 23.39
CA GLU A 162 -50.85 -2.87 22.46
C GLU A 162 -50.76 -4.37 22.72
N ALA A 163 -49.53 -4.88 23.05
CA ALA A 163 -49.33 -6.28 23.48
C ALA A 163 -50.03 -6.58 24.82
N ARG A 164 -50.08 -5.66 25.78
CA ARG A 164 -50.84 -5.81 27.03
C ARG A 164 -52.36 -5.87 26.77
N ARG A 165 -52.89 -5.03 25.88
CA ARG A 165 -54.32 -5.08 25.47
C ARG A 165 -54.67 -6.38 24.76
N ARG A 166 -53.76 -6.96 23.99
CA ARG A 166 -53.95 -8.30 23.36
C ARG A 166 -53.89 -9.43 24.40
N ASN A 167 -53.03 -9.35 25.42
CA ASN A 167 -52.95 -10.35 26.51
C ASN A 167 -54.14 -10.23 27.50
N GLU A 168 -54.67 -9.04 27.75
CA GLU A 168 -55.87 -8.84 28.56
C GLU A 168 -57.12 -9.37 27.86
N ALA A 169 -57.10 -9.44 26.51
CA ALA A 169 -58.17 -10.07 25.74
C ALA A 169 -58.12 -11.62 25.69
N ALA A 170 -56.99 -12.21 26.16
CA ALA A 170 -56.73 -13.65 26.12
C ALA A 170 -56.57 -14.27 27.54
N GLY A 171 -57.45 -13.94 28.46
CA GLY A 171 -57.47 -14.24 29.88
C GLY A 171 -56.89 -15.61 30.30
N ALA A 172 -55.97 -15.61 31.26
CA ALA A 172 -55.73 -16.47 32.40
C ALA A 172 -54.44 -16.18 33.17
N PRO A 173 -54.36 -16.47 34.49
CA PRO A 173 -53.44 -15.83 35.45
C PRO A 173 -52.22 -16.68 35.75
N GLY A 174 -51.11 -16.04 36.10
CA GLY A 174 -49.88 -16.72 36.55
C GLY A 174 -48.86 -15.79 37.16
N THR A 175 -48.75 -15.90 38.42
CA THR A 175 -47.95 -15.31 39.49
C THR A 175 -46.41 -15.24 39.21
N GLY A 176 -45.73 -14.17 39.71
CA GLY A 176 -44.44 -14.35 40.31
C GLY A 176 -43.39 -13.25 40.09
N THR A 177 -43.26 -12.44 41.14
CA THR A 177 -42.08 -11.83 41.76
C THR A 177 -41.11 -10.90 40.99
N ALA A 178 -41.07 -9.70 41.56
CA ALA A 178 -40.11 -8.60 41.28
C ALA A 178 -38.69 -8.88 41.92
N ALA A 179 -37.69 -8.42 41.26
CA ALA A 179 -36.42 -8.09 41.93
C ALA A 179 -35.89 -6.76 41.33
N ALA A 180 -35.67 -5.83 42.26
CA ALA A 180 -35.12 -4.51 42.00
C ALA A 180 -33.60 -4.59 41.80
N GLY A 181 -33.11 -3.88 40.82
CA GLY A 181 -31.66 -3.66 40.62
C GLY A 181 -31.37 -2.15 40.53
N ALA A 182 -30.38 -1.71 41.26
CA ALA A 182 -29.94 -0.34 41.49
C ALA A 182 -29.29 0.33 40.29
N PRO A 183 -29.11 1.68 40.32
CA PRO A 183 -28.69 2.46 39.15
C PRO A 183 -27.18 2.40 38.93
N VAL A 184 -26.76 2.31 37.71
CA VAL A 184 -25.37 2.43 37.26
C VAL A 184 -25.15 3.87 36.79
N GLU A 185 -24.12 4.49 37.39
CA GLU A 185 -23.64 5.85 37.09
C GLU A 185 -23.11 5.98 35.67
N ASP A 186 -23.53 7.06 35.05
CA ASP A 186 -23.16 7.53 33.72
C ASP A 186 -21.75 8.15 33.76
N ARG A 187 -20.79 7.61 32.98
CA ARG A 187 -19.52 8.28 32.68
C ARG A 187 -19.46 8.58 31.21
N HIS A 188 -19.69 9.86 30.92
CA HIS A 188 -19.50 10.44 29.59
C HIS A 188 -18.07 10.23 29.05
N ARG A 189 -17.96 9.77 27.78
CA ARG A 189 -16.86 10.08 26.89
C ARG A 189 -17.41 10.39 25.50
N GLU A 190 -17.02 11.55 25.01
CA GLU A 190 -17.43 12.15 23.74
C GLU A 190 -16.64 11.53 22.58
N GLY A 191 -17.30 11.23 21.50
CA GLY A 191 -16.73 10.85 20.20
C GLY A 191 -17.86 10.49 19.25
N GLY A 192 -17.99 11.20 18.13
CA GLY A 192 -19.07 11.06 17.16
C GLY A 192 -19.25 9.62 16.66
N ALA A 193 -20.17 8.89 17.27
CA ALA A 193 -20.34 7.46 17.08
C ALA A 193 -21.41 7.16 16.04
N VAL A 194 -21.00 6.44 14.99
CA VAL A 194 -21.86 5.59 14.19
C VAL A 194 -22.38 4.50 15.14
N SER A 195 -23.66 4.57 15.57
CA SER A 195 -24.16 3.65 16.58
C SER A 195 -24.58 2.31 15.97
N VAL A 196 -23.66 1.37 15.98
CA VAL A 196 -24.00 -0.07 15.99
C VAL A 196 -24.08 -0.45 17.48
N PRO A 197 -25.18 -1.01 17.99
CA PRO A 197 -25.32 -1.36 19.39
C PRO A 197 -24.18 -2.30 19.85
N GLY A 198 -23.40 -1.88 20.86
CA GLY A 198 -22.27 -2.62 21.40
C GLY A 198 -20.96 -2.45 20.64
N ALA A 199 -20.82 -1.51 19.71
CA ALA A 199 -19.53 -1.17 19.11
C ALA A 199 -18.70 -0.30 20.06
N VAL A 200 -17.43 -0.66 20.23
CA VAL A 200 -16.41 0.14 20.91
C VAL A 200 -15.48 0.75 19.87
N VAL A 201 -15.19 2.04 19.99
CA VAL A 201 -14.28 2.77 19.08
C VAL A 201 -12.87 2.74 19.65
N ILE A 202 -11.88 2.39 18.82
CA ILE A 202 -10.47 2.44 19.19
C ILE A 202 -9.99 3.87 18.98
N SER A 203 -9.76 4.64 20.06
CA SER A 203 -9.04 5.92 19.94
C SER A 203 -7.55 5.62 19.77
N GLY A 204 -6.99 5.97 18.60
CA GLY A 204 -5.58 5.80 18.28
C GLY A 204 -4.66 6.58 19.22
N ARG A 205 -3.43 6.09 19.43
CA ARG A 205 -2.35 6.89 20.03
C ARG A 205 -1.98 7.99 19.02
N ASP A 206 -1.83 9.22 19.50
CA ASP A 206 -1.39 10.37 18.70
C ASP A 206 -0.04 10.86 19.28
N PRO A 207 1.07 10.15 19.04
CA PRO A 207 2.39 10.50 19.58
C PRO A 207 2.93 11.78 18.92
N ALA A 208 3.90 12.40 19.53
CA ALA A 208 4.65 13.50 18.91
C ALA A 208 5.50 12.96 17.72
N PRO A 209 5.71 13.78 16.67
CA PRO A 209 6.66 13.45 15.61
C PRO A 209 8.07 13.26 16.19
N VAL A 210 8.85 12.35 15.60
CA VAL A 210 10.22 12.07 16.06
C VAL A 210 11.20 12.78 15.12
N TRP A 211 12.02 13.63 15.68
CA TRP A 211 13.01 14.41 14.95
C TRP A 211 14.44 13.89 15.18
N PRO A 212 15.38 14.08 14.24
CA PRO A 212 16.80 13.90 14.49
C PRO A 212 17.27 14.73 15.69
N GLU A 213 18.17 14.17 16.50
CA GLU A 213 18.66 14.82 17.71
C GLU A 213 19.38 16.14 17.38
N GLY A 214 19.00 17.24 18.06
CA GLY A 214 19.60 18.54 17.89
C GLY A 214 19.13 19.35 16.66
N LEU A 215 18.13 18.88 15.90
CA LEU A 215 17.61 19.59 14.72
C LEU A 215 16.88 20.87 15.11
N SER A 216 17.29 22.01 14.55
CA SER A 216 16.67 23.34 14.77
C SER A 216 15.92 23.83 13.52
N ALA A 217 15.09 24.87 13.69
CA ALA A 217 14.42 25.52 12.56
C ALA A 217 15.40 26.25 11.63
N GLU A 218 16.51 26.73 12.20
CA GLU A 218 17.61 27.34 11.47
C GLU A 218 18.32 26.30 10.58
N ASP A 219 18.57 25.09 11.09
CA ASP A 219 19.15 23.99 10.28
C ASP A 219 18.23 23.63 9.11
N LEU A 220 16.92 23.53 9.35
CA LEU A 220 15.94 23.28 8.30
C LEU A 220 15.93 24.37 7.22
N HIS A 221 16.10 25.63 7.65
CA HIS A 221 16.16 26.76 6.75
C HIS A 221 17.48 26.79 5.96
N ASP A 222 18.60 26.63 6.64
CA ASP A 222 19.93 26.80 6.02
C ASP A 222 20.31 25.61 5.13
N GLU A 223 19.96 24.40 5.55
CA GLU A 223 20.32 23.18 4.82
C GLU A 223 19.32 22.79 3.73
N LEU A 224 18.03 23.00 3.98
CA LEU A 224 16.99 22.59 3.02
C LEU A 224 16.27 23.76 2.36
N GLY A 225 16.30 24.97 2.93
CA GLY A 225 15.55 26.13 2.44
C GLY A 225 14.07 26.11 2.83
N ILE A 226 13.71 25.40 3.90
CA ILE A 226 12.36 25.39 4.45
C ILE A 226 12.09 26.74 5.12
N ASP A 227 10.86 27.29 5.00
CA ASP A 227 10.48 28.50 5.71
C ASP A 227 10.68 28.32 7.21
N ILE A 228 11.39 29.27 7.86
CA ILE A 228 11.80 29.14 9.26
C ILE A 228 10.60 29.02 10.20
N ARG A 229 9.47 29.65 9.88
CA ARG A 229 8.23 29.59 10.68
C ARG A 229 7.55 28.24 10.51
N LEU A 230 7.53 27.69 9.29
CA LEU A 230 7.02 26.35 9.03
C LEU A 230 7.87 25.30 9.74
N GLY A 231 9.20 25.42 9.69
CA GLY A 231 10.14 24.56 10.41
C GLY A 231 9.93 24.62 11.93
N ALA A 232 9.84 25.82 12.49
CA ALA A 232 9.60 26.02 13.93
C ALA A 232 8.24 25.44 14.38
N ALA A 233 7.17 25.67 13.61
CA ALA A 233 5.86 25.11 13.90
C ALA A 233 5.83 23.58 13.82
N ALA A 234 6.57 22.99 12.87
CA ALA A 234 6.70 21.52 12.74
C ALA A 234 7.43 20.91 13.94
N LEU A 235 8.55 21.50 14.34
CA LEU A 235 9.34 21.04 15.49
C LEU A 235 8.59 21.20 16.83
N ALA A 236 7.70 22.20 16.94
CA ALA A 236 6.87 22.43 18.11
C ALA A 236 5.62 21.55 18.19
N ALA A 237 5.31 20.76 17.16
CA ALA A 237 4.15 19.90 17.15
C ALA A 237 4.23 18.81 18.23
N THR A 238 3.25 18.76 19.12
CA THR A 238 3.20 17.79 20.23
C THR A 238 2.44 16.52 19.90
N HIS A 239 1.76 16.50 18.75
CA HIS A 239 0.95 15.38 18.27
C HIS A 239 1.17 15.19 16.76
N GLU A 240 1.18 13.97 16.30
CA GLU A 240 1.31 13.63 14.89
C GLU A 240 0.19 14.23 14.04
N SER A 241 -1.04 14.25 14.57
CA SER A 241 -2.18 14.89 13.89
C SER A 241 -1.94 16.38 13.63
N GLN A 242 -1.44 17.11 14.61
CA GLN A 242 -1.11 18.53 14.46
C GLN A 242 -0.01 18.74 13.40
N PHE A 243 1.01 17.91 13.43
CA PHE A 243 2.09 17.94 12.45
C PHE A 243 1.59 17.66 11.03
N LEU A 244 0.74 16.61 10.85
CA LEU A 244 0.20 16.25 9.54
C LEU A 244 -0.72 17.33 8.98
N ASP A 245 -1.52 17.99 9.81
CA ASP A 245 -2.34 19.14 9.41
C ASP A 245 -1.45 20.28 8.93
N LEU A 246 -0.36 20.59 9.65
CA LEU A 246 0.62 21.60 9.26
C LEU A 246 1.26 21.26 7.91
N VAL A 247 1.73 20.01 7.72
CA VAL A 247 2.33 19.53 6.46
C VAL A 247 1.35 19.62 5.30
N SER A 248 0.07 19.22 5.53
CA SER A 248 -0.95 19.22 4.48
C SER A 248 -1.37 20.63 4.04
N THR A 249 -1.19 21.61 4.90
CA THR A 249 -1.52 23.03 4.66
C THR A 249 -0.29 23.89 4.39
N ALA A 250 0.90 23.29 4.25
CA ALA A 250 2.14 24.01 3.97
C ALA A 250 1.98 24.87 2.70
N PRO A 251 2.41 26.16 2.72
CA PRO A 251 2.26 27.08 1.59
C PRO A 251 2.96 26.59 0.33
N VAL A 252 4.05 25.84 0.49
CA VAL A 252 4.82 25.22 -0.57
C VAL A 252 4.87 23.72 -0.34
N ALA A 253 4.24 22.94 -1.20
CA ALA A 253 4.00 21.51 -1.01
C ALA A 253 5.29 20.70 -0.73
N TRP A 254 6.39 20.94 -1.45
CA TRP A 254 7.63 20.19 -1.25
C TRP A 254 8.23 20.40 0.16
N GLN A 255 8.04 21.57 0.78
CA GLN A 255 8.54 21.84 2.13
C GLN A 255 7.83 20.97 3.18
N GLY A 256 6.51 20.84 3.06
CA GLY A 256 5.74 19.91 3.88
C GLY A 256 6.17 18.45 3.67
N GLU A 257 6.43 18.07 2.44
CA GLU A 257 6.92 16.74 2.08
C GLU A 257 8.31 16.45 2.67
N ALA A 258 9.23 17.41 2.63
CA ALA A 258 10.56 17.30 3.21
C ALA A 258 10.50 17.15 4.74
N LEU A 259 9.65 17.94 5.42
CA LEU A 259 9.41 17.81 6.85
C LEU A 259 8.86 16.42 7.21
N LEU A 260 7.91 15.91 6.41
CA LEU A 260 7.36 14.58 6.62
C LEU A 260 8.43 13.49 6.44
N ALA A 261 9.30 13.64 5.44
CA ALA A 261 10.42 12.72 5.22
C ALA A 261 11.38 12.70 6.42
N LEU A 262 11.72 13.86 6.99
CA LEU A 262 12.53 13.97 8.20
C LEU A 262 11.88 13.28 9.40
N ALA A 263 10.61 13.58 9.68
CA ALA A 263 9.87 13.00 10.79
C ALA A 263 9.73 11.46 10.68
N THR A 264 9.87 10.91 9.47
CA THR A 264 9.85 9.46 9.21
C THR A 264 11.24 8.84 9.09
N GLY A 265 12.31 9.57 9.45
CA GLY A 265 13.67 9.05 9.57
C GLY A 265 14.56 9.22 8.33
N SER A 266 14.16 10.03 7.34
CA SER A 266 15.06 10.43 6.24
C SER A 266 16.11 11.40 6.77
N THR A 267 17.34 11.35 6.21
CA THR A 267 18.39 12.31 6.53
C THR A 267 18.29 13.56 5.65
N ILE A 268 18.83 14.68 6.11
CA ILE A 268 18.93 15.92 5.32
C ILE A 268 19.56 15.65 3.95
N GLU A 269 20.66 14.90 3.91
CA GLU A 269 21.36 14.53 2.68
C GLU A 269 20.47 13.74 1.71
N SER A 270 19.72 12.75 2.23
CA SER A 270 18.78 11.99 1.42
C SER A 270 17.68 12.89 0.83
N ILE A 271 17.17 13.85 1.58
CA ILE A 271 16.16 14.80 1.11
C ILE A 271 16.72 15.70 0.02
N ARG A 272 17.96 16.20 0.19
CA ARG A 272 18.62 17.01 -0.85
C ARG A 272 18.73 16.24 -2.17
N GLU A 273 19.14 14.96 -2.12
CA GLU A 273 19.25 14.08 -3.29
C GLU A 273 17.87 13.81 -3.91
N ASP A 274 16.88 13.42 -3.09
CA ASP A 274 15.54 13.02 -3.54
C ASP A 274 14.75 14.18 -4.18
N PHE A 275 14.91 15.40 -3.66
CA PHE A 275 14.22 16.60 -4.13
C PHE A 275 15.05 17.46 -5.10
N GLU A 276 16.29 17.06 -5.41
CA GLU A 276 17.23 17.79 -6.28
C GLU A 276 17.53 19.22 -5.76
N LEU A 277 17.70 19.35 -4.43
CA LEU A 277 18.01 20.64 -3.81
C LEU A 277 19.47 21.01 -4.08
N ARG A 278 19.71 22.21 -4.59
CA ARG A 278 21.05 22.76 -4.80
C ARG A 278 21.65 23.27 -3.48
N HIS A 279 22.96 23.43 -3.42
CA HIS A 279 23.57 24.19 -2.32
C HIS A 279 23.37 25.69 -2.55
N SER A 280 23.23 26.47 -1.50
CA SER A 280 22.99 27.91 -1.58
C SER A 280 24.04 28.66 -2.40
N ARG A 281 25.31 28.20 -2.38
CA ARG A 281 26.41 28.76 -3.18
C ARG A 281 26.23 28.58 -4.70
N ASP A 282 25.40 27.63 -5.12
CA ASP A 282 25.15 27.26 -6.51
C ASP A 282 23.84 27.90 -7.04
N VAL A 283 23.17 28.72 -6.23
CA VAL A 283 21.89 29.36 -6.56
C VAL A 283 22.14 30.76 -7.14
N VAL A 284 21.45 31.06 -8.23
CA VAL A 284 21.52 32.37 -8.91
C VAL A 284 20.88 33.45 -8.04
N THR A 285 21.58 34.54 -7.82
CA THR A 285 21.13 35.67 -6.95
C THR A 285 20.12 36.63 -7.61
N ASP A 286 20.11 36.70 -8.95
CA ASP A 286 19.15 37.51 -9.73
C ASP A 286 18.59 36.64 -10.86
N PRO A 287 17.55 35.82 -10.57
CA PRO A 287 17.07 34.82 -11.51
C PRO A 287 16.28 35.41 -12.66
N THR A 288 16.62 34.99 -13.88
CA THR A 288 15.85 35.25 -15.10
C THR A 288 14.64 34.31 -15.19
N ASP A 289 13.70 34.59 -16.11
CA ASP A 289 12.60 33.66 -16.38
C ASP A 289 13.11 32.27 -16.81
N ALA A 290 14.25 32.19 -17.50
CA ALA A 290 14.88 30.92 -17.85
C ALA A 290 15.33 30.13 -16.62
N ASP A 291 15.92 30.81 -15.62
CA ASP A 291 16.32 30.18 -14.35
C ASP A 291 15.10 29.68 -13.57
N ILE A 292 14.02 30.46 -13.56
CA ILE A 292 12.75 30.10 -12.91
C ILE A 292 12.14 28.87 -13.59
N ILE A 293 12.12 28.83 -14.94
CA ILE A 293 11.65 27.66 -15.70
C ILE A 293 12.52 26.43 -15.40
N ALA A 294 13.84 26.59 -15.33
CA ALA A 294 14.76 25.50 -14.95
C ALA A 294 14.48 24.99 -13.53
N GLY A 295 14.20 25.89 -12.57
CA GLY A 295 13.80 25.53 -11.20
C GLY A 295 12.45 24.79 -11.14
N LEU A 296 11.51 25.12 -12.04
CA LEU A 296 10.21 24.41 -12.15
C LEU A 296 10.36 22.97 -12.70
N ARG A 297 11.46 22.63 -13.33
CA ARG A 297 11.74 21.28 -13.86
C ARG A 297 12.32 20.34 -12.81
N THR A 298 12.70 20.82 -11.63
CA THR A 298 13.22 20.03 -10.53
C THR A 298 12.16 19.08 -9.95
N ARG A 299 12.60 17.99 -9.30
CA ARG A 299 11.67 17.04 -8.67
C ARG A 299 10.82 17.68 -7.57
N ALA A 300 11.42 18.59 -6.79
CA ALA A 300 10.69 19.34 -5.77
C ALA A 300 9.56 20.19 -6.37
N ALA A 301 9.82 20.96 -7.43
CA ALA A 301 8.79 21.77 -8.08
C ALA A 301 7.69 20.90 -8.74
N ARG A 302 8.05 19.73 -9.26
CA ARG A 302 7.10 18.76 -9.83
C ARG A 302 6.14 18.14 -8.79
N SER A 303 6.41 18.28 -7.49
CA SER A 303 5.43 17.94 -6.44
C SER A 303 4.28 18.94 -6.38
N SER A 304 4.56 20.19 -6.71
CA SER A 304 3.59 21.28 -6.68
C SER A 304 2.88 21.48 -8.02
N PHE A 305 3.51 21.12 -9.14
CA PHE A 305 3.01 21.38 -10.48
C PHE A 305 3.14 20.19 -11.42
N THR A 306 2.12 19.96 -12.24
CA THR A 306 2.12 19.01 -13.36
C THR A 306 2.38 19.74 -14.66
N TRP A 307 3.39 19.29 -15.43
CA TRP A 307 3.69 19.80 -16.76
C TRP A 307 2.74 19.20 -17.78
N LEU A 308 2.15 20.07 -18.61
CA LEU A 308 1.28 19.72 -19.73
C LEU A 308 2.00 20.14 -21.01
N GLU A 309 2.83 19.29 -21.58
CA GLU A 309 3.69 19.59 -22.73
C GLU A 309 3.12 19.08 -24.06
N ASN A 310 2.12 18.19 -24.02
CA ASN A 310 1.54 17.60 -25.20
C ASN A 310 0.02 17.36 -25.06
N ASP A 311 -0.66 17.10 -26.19
CA ASP A 311 -2.11 16.87 -26.25
C ASP A 311 -2.58 15.68 -25.40
N GLU A 312 -1.71 14.70 -25.13
CA GLU A 312 -2.05 13.53 -24.33
C GLU A 312 -2.02 13.84 -22.83
N ASP A 313 -1.05 14.64 -22.37
CA ASP A 313 -1.00 15.14 -20.99
C ASP A 313 -2.19 16.06 -20.72
N LEU A 314 -2.54 16.88 -21.71
CA LEU A 314 -3.71 17.75 -21.67
C LEU A 314 -5.00 16.93 -21.57
N ARG A 315 -5.15 15.88 -22.38
CA ARG A 315 -6.31 14.99 -22.33
C ARG A 315 -6.45 14.30 -20.98
N ARG A 316 -5.37 13.74 -20.45
CA ARG A 316 -5.33 13.12 -19.12
C ARG A 316 -5.73 14.10 -18.01
N ALA A 317 -5.26 15.33 -18.07
CA ALA A 317 -5.62 16.37 -17.09
C ALA A 317 -7.10 16.78 -17.20
N ILE A 318 -7.68 16.75 -18.40
CA ILE A 318 -9.08 17.12 -18.70
C ILE A 318 -10.06 16.03 -18.30
N GLU A 319 -9.78 14.76 -18.61
CA GLU A 319 -10.67 13.62 -18.37
C GLU A 319 -10.87 13.33 -16.87
N GLY A 320 -10.19 14.07 -16.02
CA GLY A 320 -10.33 14.04 -14.56
C GLY A 320 -9.88 12.72 -13.98
N LEU A 321 -8.77 12.75 -13.27
CA LEU A 321 -8.18 11.59 -12.60
C LEU A 321 -9.23 10.81 -11.81
N THR A 322 -9.64 9.65 -12.34
CA THR A 322 -10.33 8.65 -11.55
C THR A 322 -9.36 8.13 -10.47
N PHE A 323 -9.88 7.48 -9.40
CA PHE A 323 -9.02 6.91 -8.35
C PHE A 323 -7.94 5.96 -8.92
N ALA A 324 -8.25 5.23 -9.98
CA ALA A 324 -7.31 4.34 -10.67
C ALA A 324 -6.15 5.11 -11.34
N GLU A 325 -6.41 6.31 -11.86
CA GLU A 325 -5.40 7.16 -12.48
C GLU A 325 -4.54 7.89 -11.43
N TRP A 326 -5.12 8.21 -10.26
CA TRP A 326 -4.36 8.73 -9.14
C TRP A 326 -3.34 7.70 -8.60
N GLN A 327 -3.63 6.40 -8.67
CA GLN A 327 -2.67 5.33 -8.35
C GLN A 327 -1.42 5.35 -9.27
N LEU A 328 -1.51 5.94 -10.45
CA LEU A 328 -0.39 6.08 -11.40
C LEU A 328 0.43 7.36 -11.18
N PHE A 329 0.05 8.22 -10.25
CA PHE A 329 0.79 9.45 -9.95
C PHE A 329 1.97 9.17 -9.02
N LEU A 330 3.17 9.61 -9.42
CA LEU A 330 4.39 9.46 -8.62
C LEU A 330 4.64 10.66 -7.72
N HIS A 331 4.72 10.40 -6.43
CA HIS A 331 5.29 11.35 -5.48
C HIS A 331 6.79 11.59 -5.79
N PRO A 332 7.38 12.78 -5.48
CA PRO A 332 8.78 13.07 -5.78
C PRO A 332 9.78 12.00 -5.32
N GLN A 333 9.66 11.51 -4.09
CA GLN A 333 10.50 10.41 -3.59
C GLN A 333 10.33 9.11 -4.41
N GLN A 334 9.11 8.80 -4.83
CA GLN A 334 8.85 7.63 -5.69
C GLN A 334 9.46 7.82 -7.07
N ARG A 335 9.36 9.04 -7.63
CA ARG A 335 9.97 9.40 -8.91
C ARG A 335 11.48 9.24 -8.86
N ALA A 336 12.14 9.73 -7.80
CA ALA A 336 13.57 9.54 -7.59
C ALA A 336 13.98 8.06 -7.64
N LEU A 337 13.16 7.15 -7.08
CA LEU A 337 13.40 5.72 -7.11
C LEU A 337 13.16 5.09 -8.49
N VAL A 338 12.18 5.58 -9.23
CA VAL A 338 11.93 5.15 -10.62
C VAL A 338 13.08 5.52 -11.53
N GLU A 339 13.58 6.75 -11.42
CA GLU A 339 14.62 7.31 -12.27
C GLU A 339 16.05 6.91 -11.84
N ARG A 340 16.22 6.38 -10.64
CA ARG A 340 17.54 6.00 -10.09
C ARG A 340 18.20 4.94 -10.94
N ARG A 341 19.50 5.15 -11.25
CA ARG A 341 20.37 4.13 -11.85
C ARG A 341 21.09 3.36 -10.75
N ALA A 342 21.07 2.06 -10.81
CA ALA A 342 21.71 1.18 -9.84
C ALA A 342 22.78 0.32 -10.53
N ASN A 343 23.99 0.21 -9.93
CA ASN A 343 25.03 -0.69 -10.40
C ASN A 343 24.82 -2.10 -9.83
N GLY A 344 23.71 -2.74 -10.21
CA GLY A 344 23.31 -4.06 -9.72
C GLY A 344 21.90 -4.07 -9.09
N PRO A 345 21.55 -5.13 -8.32
CA PRO A 345 20.23 -5.28 -7.72
C PRO A 345 19.86 -4.12 -6.81
N MET A 346 18.63 -3.63 -6.93
CA MET A 346 18.04 -2.60 -6.09
C MET A 346 16.84 -3.14 -5.32
N ARG A 347 16.68 -2.76 -4.06
CA ARG A 347 15.53 -3.10 -3.22
C ARG A 347 14.81 -1.85 -2.74
N ILE A 348 13.49 -1.91 -2.75
CA ILE A 348 12.64 -0.99 -1.99
C ILE A 348 11.83 -1.76 -0.97
N SER A 349 11.80 -1.27 0.26
CA SER A 349 10.93 -1.78 1.31
C SER A 349 9.91 -0.73 1.73
N GLY A 350 8.80 -1.16 2.34
CA GLY A 350 7.79 -0.24 2.84
C GLY A 350 6.51 -0.96 3.23
N GLY A 351 5.70 -0.35 4.09
CA GLY A 351 4.43 -0.91 4.53
C GLY A 351 3.35 -0.97 3.45
N ALA A 352 2.19 -1.48 3.83
CA ALA A 352 1.01 -1.43 2.98
C ALA A 352 0.71 0.00 2.54
N GLY A 353 0.32 0.21 1.28
CA GLY A 353 -0.11 1.52 0.78
C GLY A 353 1.00 2.56 0.54
N THR A 354 2.28 2.21 0.62
CA THR A 354 3.40 3.13 0.36
C THR A 354 3.74 3.32 -1.12
N GLY A 355 3.06 2.61 -2.04
CA GLY A 355 3.22 2.77 -3.48
C GLY A 355 4.32 1.92 -4.12
N LYS A 356 4.78 0.85 -3.48
CA LYS A 356 5.79 -0.08 -4.03
C LYS A 356 5.45 -0.59 -5.43
N THR A 357 4.23 -1.06 -5.62
CA THR A 357 3.70 -1.53 -6.92
C THR A 357 3.72 -0.42 -7.97
N VAL A 358 3.33 0.80 -7.58
CA VAL A 358 3.37 1.97 -8.48
C VAL A 358 4.80 2.23 -8.96
N ILE A 359 5.77 2.20 -8.05
CA ILE A 359 7.19 2.37 -8.40
C ILE A 359 7.64 1.25 -9.34
N ALA A 360 7.28 -0.02 -9.08
CA ALA A 360 7.67 -1.14 -9.94
C ALA A 360 7.12 -0.99 -11.37
N VAL A 361 5.85 -0.59 -11.51
CA VAL A 361 5.19 -0.34 -12.80
C VAL A 361 5.88 0.80 -13.56
N HIS A 362 6.06 1.95 -12.92
CA HIS A 362 6.72 3.11 -13.54
C HIS A 362 8.18 2.82 -13.90
N ARG A 363 8.90 2.07 -13.05
CA ARG A 363 10.29 1.69 -13.32
C ARG A 363 10.40 0.75 -14.52
N ALA A 364 9.46 -0.18 -14.70
CA ALA A 364 9.44 -1.04 -15.89
C ALA A 364 9.29 -0.21 -17.17
N VAL A 365 8.40 0.79 -17.17
CA VAL A 365 8.21 1.72 -18.31
C VAL A 365 9.46 2.58 -18.52
N GLU A 366 10.06 3.11 -17.46
CA GLU A 366 11.26 3.93 -17.52
C GLU A 366 12.46 3.16 -18.10
N LEU A 367 12.67 1.91 -17.66
CA LEU A 367 13.74 1.05 -18.18
C LEU A 367 13.52 0.72 -19.66
N ALA A 368 12.28 0.48 -20.08
CA ALA A 368 11.95 0.28 -21.50
C ALA A 368 12.29 1.51 -22.35
N LYS A 369 11.95 2.71 -21.86
CA LYS A 369 12.28 4.00 -22.52
C LYS A 369 13.79 4.21 -22.61
N ARG A 370 14.52 3.89 -21.53
CA ARG A 370 15.99 4.00 -21.51
C ARG A 370 16.67 3.04 -22.49
N ASP A 371 16.19 1.80 -22.57
CA ASP A 371 16.73 0.85 -23.54
C ASP A 371 16.49 1.35 -24.97
N ALA A 372 15.27 1.77 -25.28
CA ALA A 372 14.94 2.32 -26.59
C ALA A 372 15.77 3.58 -26.95
N ALA A 373 15.93 4.51 -26.02
CA ALA A 373 16.77 5.69 -26.20
C ALA A 373 18.25 5.33 -26.40
N GLY A 374 18.71 4.23 -25.82
CA GLY A 374 20.06 3.67 -26.02
C GLY A 374 20.20 2.78 -27.25
N GLY A 375 19.22 2.75 -28.14
CA GLY A 375 19.23 1.92 -29.37
C GLY A 375 19.14 0.41 -29.09
N ARG A 376 18.61 0.00 -27.94
CA ARG A 376 18.45 -1.40 -27.53
C ARG A 376 16.98 -1.76 -27.45
N GLU A 377 16.65 -2.97 -27.84
CA GLU A 377 15.31 -3.48 -27.65
C GLU A 377 15.06 -3.81 -26.16
N PRO A 378 13.95 -3.37 -25.55
CA PRO A 378 13.64 -3.70 -24.17
C PRO A 378 13.42 -5.21 -24.01
N GLN A 379 13.98 -5.81 -22.98
CA GLN A 379 13.78 -7.20 -22.57
C GLN A 379 13.55 -7.23 -21.07
N ILE A 380 12.29 -6.96 -20.66
CA ILE A 380 11.93 -6.71 -19.27
C ILE A 380 10.95 -7.75 -18.78
N LEU A 381 11.21 -8.32 -17.60
CA LEU A 381 10.24 -9.11 -16.85
C LEU A 381 9.72 -8.28 -15.66
N LEU A 382 8.43 -8.05 -15.62
CA LEU A 382 7.72 -7.57 -14.42
C LEU A 382 6.94 -8.76 -13.84
N THR A 383 7.28 -9.16 -12.62
CA THR A 383 6.73 -10.36 -12.00
C THR A 383 6.23 -10.13 -10.58
N THR A 384 5.33 -11.00 -10.14
CA THR A 384 4.78 -11.03 -8.79
C THR A 384 4.41 -12.46 -8.41
N TYR A 385 4.05 -12.67 -7.13
CA TYR A 385 3.78 -13.99 -6.59
C TYR A 385 2.52 -14.66 -7.15
N THR A 386 1.44 -13.91 -7.45
CA THR A 386 0.16 -14.50 -7.90
C THR A 386 -0.21 -14.07 -9.32
N ARG A 387 -0.97 -14.95 -10.02
CA ARG A 387 -1.43 -14.69 -11.39
C ARG A 387 -2.33 -13.46 -11.48
N ASN A 388 -3.26 -13.29 -10.54
CA ASN A 388 -4.18 -12.16 -10.57
C ASN A 388 -3.47 -10.81 -10.39
N LEU A 389 -2.43 -10.77 -9.56
CA LEU A 389 -1.58 -9.59 -9.41
C LEU A 389 -0.80 -9.30 -10.71
N ALA A 390 -0.31 -10.34 -11.41
CA ALA A 390 0.35 -10.15 -12.70
C ALA A 390 -0.60 -9.56 -13.75
N ASP A 391 -1.85 -10.04 -13.81
CA ASP A 391 -2.87 -9.49 -14.71
C ASP A 391 -3.18 -8.01 -14.37
N ASP A 392 -3.16 -7.64 -13.10
CA ASP A 392 -3.35 -6.25 -12.65
C ASP A 392 -2.15 -5.37 -13.02
N LEU A 393 -0.93 -5.83 -12.77
CA LEU A 393 0.30 -5.14 -13.18
C LEU A 393 0.31 -4.88 -14.69
N ARG A 394 -0.10 -5.86 -15.50
CA ARG A 394 -0.19 -5.70 -16.95
C ARG A 394 -1.15 -4.60 -17.35
N ARG A 395 -2.34 -4.51 -16.70
CA ARG A 395 -3.29 -3.43 -16.95
C ARG A 395 -2.71 -2.07 -16.59
N GLN A 396 -2.04 -1.96 -15.45
CA GLN A 396 -1.43 -0.71 -15.00
C GLN A 396 -0.31 -0.25 -15.96
N VAL A 397 0.56 -1.15 -16.43
CA VAL A 397 1.59 -0.83 -17.44
C VAL A 397 0.95 -0.36 -18.74
N ALA A 398 -0.09 -1.06 -19.22
CA ALA A 398 -0.79 -0.67 -20.45
C ALA A 398 -1.51 0.67 -20.35
N GLN A 399 -2.04 1.02 -19.17
CA GLN A 399 -2.62 2.35 -18.92
C GLN A 399 -1.56 3.44 -18.86
N LEU A 400 -0.41 3.16 -18.23
CA LEU A 400 0.67 4.12 -18.09
C LEU A 400 1.38 4.43 -19.42
N GLU A 401 1.62 3.40 -20.23
CA GLU A 401 2.29 3.55 -21.52
C GLU A 401 1.62 2.65 -22.58
N PRO A 402 0.56 3.14 -23.25
CA PRO A 402 -0.21 2.35 -24.21
C PRO A 402 0.58 1.88 -25.45
N ARG A 403 1.70 2.56 -25.75
CA ARG A 403 2.56 2.24 -26.91
C ARG A 403 3.60 1.18 -26.59
N LEU A 404 3.71 0.73 -25.32
CA LEU A 404 4.71 -0.24 -24.92
C LEU A 404 4.34 -1.64 -25.44
N SER A 405 5.29 -2.31 -26.09
CA SER A 405 5.10 -3.66 -26.60
C SER A 405 5.17 -4.68 -25.47
N PHE A 406 4.18 -5.57 -25.42
CA PHE A 406 4.19 -6.74 -24.53
C PHE A 406 4.63 -7.98 -25.27
N THR A 407 5.34 -8.88 -24.59
CA THR A 407 5.71 -10.20 -25.11
C THR A 407 5.20 -11.32 -24.20
N GLU A 408 4.93 -12.47 -24.78
CA GLU A 408 4.58 -13.71 -24.07
C GLU A 408 5.69 -14.78 -24.21
N ARG A 409 6.83 -14.45 -24.85
CA ARG A 409 7.91 -15.39 -25.13
C ARG A 409 9.22 -14.97 -24.50
N LEU A 410 9.96 -15.94 -23.98
CA LEU A 410 11.25 -15.72 -23.33
C LEU A 410 12.31 -15.21 -24.32
N GLY A 411 12.97 -14.10 -23.98
CA GLY A 411 14.06 -13.51 -24.75
C GLY A 411 13.62 -12.64 -25.92
N GLU A 412 12.31 -12.51 -26.19
CA GLU A 412 11.79 -11.57 -27.18
C GLU A 412 11.76 -10.13 -26.63
N SER A 413 11.81 -9.17 -27.56
CA SER A 413 11.68 -7.75 -27.22
C SER A 413 10.32 -7.40 -26.65
N GLY A 414 10.30 -6.54 -25.64
CA GLY A 414 9.10 -6.04 -24.97
C GLY A 414 9.09 -6.28 -23.47
N VAL A 415 7.95 -5.99 -22.87
CA VAL A 415 7.69 -6.24 -21.43
C VAL A 415 6.87 -7.51 -21.28
N MET A 416 7.45 -8.52 -20.61
CA MET A 416 6.72 -9.69 -20.14
C MET A 416 6.17 -9.41 -18.75
N VAL A 417 4.86 -9.59 -18.56
CA VAL A 417 4.23 -9.55 -17.23
C VAL A 417 3.70 -10.93 -16.90
N SER A 418 4.31 -11.62 -15.93
CA SER A 418 3.99 -13.02 -15.65
C SER A 418 4.39 -13.42 -14.24
N GLY A 419 3.71 -14.41 -13.64
CA GLY A 419 4.19 -15.08 -12.43
C GLY A 419 5.40 -15.98 -12.70
N LEU A 420 6.30 -16.10 -11.71
CA LEU A 420 7.55 -16.88 -11.84
C LEU A 420 7.33 -18.35 -12.14
N ASP A 421 6.28 -19.00 -11.61
CA ASP A 421 5.95 -20.39 -11.90
C ASP A 421 5.66 -20.62 -13.39
N ARG A 422 5.00 -19.67 -14.05
CA ARG A 422 4.75 -19.72 -15.48
C ARG A 422 6.06 -19.56 -16.27
N VAL A 423 6.92 -18.62 -15.85
CA VAL A 423 8.23 -18.41 -16.44
C VAL A 423 9.09 -19.70 -16.33
N ALA A 424 9.14 -20.31 -15.15
CA ALA A 424 9.84 -21.58 -14.94
C ALA A 424 9.31 -22.68 -15.86
N ARG A 425 7.99 -22.81 -15.99
CA ARG A 425 7.36 -23.77 -16.90
C ARG A 425 7.77 -23.56 -18.35
N MET A 426 7.81 -22.32 -18.83
CA MET A 426 8.25 -21.99 -20.20
C MET A 426 9.72 -22.37 -20.41
N ILE A 427 10.59 -22.15 -19.42
CA ILE A 427 11.99 -22.54 -19.46
C ILE A 427 12.10 -24.06 -19.55
N LEU A 428 11.40 -24.82 -18.71
CA LEU A 428 11.42 -26.26 -18.68
C LEU A 428 10.85 -26.88 -19.97
N GLN A 429 9.83 -26.26 -20.58
CA GLN A 429 9.33 -26.65 -21.90
C GLN A 429 10.39 -26.45 -22.99
N ARG A 430 11.14 -25.34 -22.94
CA ARG A 430 12.25 -25.08 -23.87
C ARG A 430 13.41 -26.06 -23.69
N ALA A 431 13.75 -26.39 -22.42
CA ALA A 431 14.81 -27.32 -22.09
C ALA A 431 14.52 -28.77 -22.58
N GLY A 432 13.24 -29.18 -22.60
CA GLY A 432 12.83 -30.50 -23.11
C GLY A 432 13.58 -31.65 -22.45
N THR A 433 14.25 -32.46 -23.25
CA THR A 433 14.98 -33.64 -22.77
C THR A 433 16.30 -33.34 -22.06
N GLU A 434 16.86 -32.14 -22.23
CA GLU A 434 18.09 -31.72 -21.56
C GLU A 434 17.93 -31.57 -20.05
N ILE A 435 16.69 -31.56 -19.54
CA ILE A 435 16.40 -31.40 -18.10
C ILE A 435 16.76 -32.66 -17.29
N ALA A 436 16.82 -33.84 -17.89
CA ALA A 436 17.05 -35.08 -17.16
C ALA A 436 18.43 -35.15 -16.44
N PRO A 437 19.56 -34.81 -17.08
CA PRO A 437 20.85 -34.74 -16.37
C PRO A 437 20.88 -33.64 -15.32
N ILE A 438 20.19 -32.52 -15.54
CA ILE A 438 20.07 -31.42 -14.57
C ILE A 438 19.28 -31.87 -13.34
N ALA A 439 18.21 -32.64 -13.52
CA ALA A 439 17.45 -33.20 -12.41
C ALA A 439 18.31 -34.16 -11.57
N GLN A 440 19.21 -34.91 -12.16
CA GLN A 440 20.18 -35.73 -11.44
C GLN A 440 21.10 -34.88 -10.58
N GLU A 441 21.56 -33.74 -11.08
CA GLU A 441 22.44 -32.84 -10.36
C GLU A 441 21.69 -32.10 -9.19
N VAL A 442 20.49 -31.58 -9.45
CA VAL A 442 19.75 -30.72 -8.54
C VAL A 442 18.95 -31.50 -7.50
N ILE A 443 18.26 -32.57 -7.97
CA ILE A 443 17.36 -33.40 -7.14
C ILE A 443 18.04 -34.68 -6.66
N GLY A 444 19.13 -35.08 -7.29
CA GLY A 444 19.82 -36.33 -7.00
C GLY A 444 19.22 -37.55 -7.73
N GLN A 445 18.25 -37.32 -8.60
CA GLN A 445 17.58 -38.35 -9.38
C GLN A 445 17.13 -37.81 -10.75
N PRO A 446 17.23 -38.57 -11.85
CA PRO A 446 16.75 -38.15 -13.15
C PRO A 446 15.22 -38.04 -13.15
N ARG A 447 14.68 -37.06 -13.86
CA ARG A 447 13.23 -36.86 -14.05
C ARG A 447 12.93 -36.83 -15.55
N LYS A 448 12.02 -37.69 -15.98
CA LYS A 448 11.56 -37.74 -17.39
C LYS A 448 10.45 -36.72 -17.65
N GLN A 449 9.62 -36.47 -16.65
CA GLN A 449 8.52 -35.49 -16.70
C GLN A 449 8.65 -34.53 -15.53
N VAL A 450 8.76 -33.23 -15.84
CA VAL A 450 8.97 -32.20 -14.81
C VAL A 450 7.78 -31.21 -14.71
N LEU A 451 6.76 -31.36 -15.56
CA LEU A 451 5.62 -30.43 -15.61
C LEU A 451 4.35 -30.93 -14.89
N THR A 452 4.42 -32.08 -14.26
CA THR A 452 3.31 -32.71 -13.52
C THR A 452 3.51 -32.48 -12.03
N TYR A 453 2.48 -31.97 -11.36
CA TYR A 453 2.51 -31.69 -9.92
C TYR A 453 1.91 -32.81 -9.08
N PRO A 454 2.38 -33.00 -7.82
CA PRO A 454 1.74 -33.88 -6.86
C PRO A 454 0.30 -33.41 -6.58
N ARG A 455 -0.66 -34.32 -6.58
CA ARG A 455 -2.06 -34.03 -6.20
C ARG A 455 -2.33 -34.25 -4.70
N ALA A 456 -1.48 -34.98 -4.02
CA ALA A 456 -1.55 -35.27 -2.60
C ALA A 456 -0.30 -34.78 -1.88
N ASN A 457 -0.36 -34.66 -0.57
CA ASN A 457 0.79 -34.28 0.24
C ASN A 457 1.74 -35.50 0.38
N VAL A 458 2.70 -35.61 -0.52
CA VAL A 458 3.69 -36.71 -0.57
C VAL A 458 4.51 -36.78 0.72
N TRP A 459 4.79 -35.64 1.38
CA TRP A 459 5.50 -35.65 2.66
C TRP A 459 4.71 -36.36 3.76
N GLN A 460 3.38 -36.29 3.76
CA GLN A 460 2.54 -37.02 4.71
C GLN A 460 2.61 -38.54 4.46
N GLU A 461 2.61 -38.95 3.20
CA GLU A 461 2.79 -40.38 2.84
C GLU A 461 4.17 -40.88 3.31
N VAL A 462 5.23 -40.13 3.04
CA VAL A 462 6.59 -40.48 3.46
C VAL A 462 6.71 -40.57 4.98
N LEU A 463 6.10 -39.64 5.72
CA LEU A 463 6.07 -39.70 7.20
C LEU A 463 5.39 -40.96 7.73
N SER A 464 4.34 -41.44 7.08
CA SER A 464 3.66 -42.64 7.47
C SER A 464 4.55 -43.90 7.32
N LEU A 465 5.47 -43.86 6.32
CA LEU A 465 6.38 -44.98 6.00
C LEU A 465 7.67 -44.94 6.86
N VAL A 466 8.31 -43.77 6.95
CA VAL A 466 9.64 -43.68 7.57
C VAL A 466 9.67 -42.86 8.85
N GLY A 467 8.55 -42.28 9.28
CA GLY A 467 8.46 -41.37 10.43
C GLY A 467 8.84 -41.99 11.76
N GLY A 468 8.74 -43.31 11.92
CA GLY A 468 9.16 -44.03 13.12
C GLY A 468 10.65 -43.88 13.46
N GLY A 469 11.49 -43.56 12.50
CA GLY A 469 12.92 -43.29 12.69
C GLY A 469 13.27 -41.84 13.01
N LEU A 470 12.28 -40.89 12.96
CA LEU A 470 12.48 -39.49 13.27
C LEU A 470 12.19 -39.23 14.76
N PRO A 471 12.97 -38.34 15.43
CA PRO A 471 12.60 -37.81 16.73
C PRO A 471 11.23 -37.14 16.69
N GLU A 472 10.47 -37.20 17.78
CA GLU A 472 9.09 -36.70 17.82
C GLU A 472 8.94 -35.27 17.37
N GLY A 473 9.80 -34.36 17.81
CA GLY A 473 9.80 -32.93 17.38
C GLY A 473 10.21 -32.68 15.93
N LEU A 474 10.57 -33.72 15.14
CA LEU A 474 10.90 -33.61 13.71
C LEU A 474 9.89 -34.38 12.82
N ARG A 475 8.86 -35.00 13.41
CA ARG A 475 7.83 -35.77 12.72
C ARG A 475 6.73 -34.88 12.18
N SER A 476 7.08 -33.90 11.37
CA SER A 476 6.14 -32.98 10.72
C SER A 476 6.43 -32.90 9.22
N ALA A 477 5.38 -33.01 8.40
CA ALA A 477 5.46 -32.80 6.96
C ALA A 477 6.03 -31.42 6.65
N ASP A 478 5.53 -30.40 7.36
CA ASP A 478 5.98 -29.00 7.18
C ASP A 478 7.45 -28.81 7.55
N PHE A 479 7.94 -29.53 8.59
CA PHE A 479 9.37 -29.49 8.91
C PHE A 479 10.23 -30.08 7.79
N LEU A 480 9.85 -31.25 7.27
CA LEU A 480 10.61 -31.94 6.21
C LEU A 480 10.57 -31.18 4.90
N GLU A 481 9.42 -30.71 4.49
CA GLU A 481 9.25 -29.85 3.31
C GLU A 481 10.09 -28.58 3.43
N SER A 482 10.04 -27.92 4.58
CA SER A 482 10.84 -26.74 4.87
C SER A 482 12.34 -27.01 4.84
N GLU A 483 12.78 -28.12 5.37
CA GLU A 483 14.19 -28.54 5.33
C GLU A 483 14.64 -28.79 3.88
N TYR A 484 13.78 -29.41 3.11
CA TYR A 484 14.03 -29.67 1.70
C TYR A 484 14.11 -28.38 0.87
N GLU A 485 13.11 -27.51 1.00
CA GLU A 485 13.00 -26.28 0.23
C GLU A 485 13.98 -25.18 0.63
N MET A 486 14.31 -25.07 1.92
CA MET A 486 15.19 -24.01 2.43
C MET A 486 16.67 -24.41 2.43
N VAL A 487 16.99 -25.70 2.52
CA VAL A 487 18.36 -26.15 2.74
C VAL A 487 18.85 -27.07 1.63
N VAL A 488 18.12 -28.13 1.33
CA VAL A 488 18.59 -29.19 0.42
C VAL A 488 18.54 -28.73 -1.03
N LEU A 489 17.40 -28.27 -1.47
CA LEU A 489 17.16 -27.88 -2.86
C LEU A 489 17.98 -26.64 -3.29
N PRO A 490 18.04 -25.53 -2.52
CA PRO A 490 18.83 -24.37 -2.91
C PRO A 490 20.34 -24.62 -2.97
N GLN A 491 20.85 -25.54 -2.16
CA GLN A 491 22.27 -25.91 -2.15
C GLN A 491 22.60 -27.10 -3.06
N ARG A 492 21.60 -27.56 -3.87
CA ARG A 492 21.73 -28.69 -4.82
C ARG A 492 22.35 -29.91 -4.16
N VAL A 493 21.86 -30.25 -2.93
CA VAL A 493 22.40 -31.36 -2.13
C VAL A 493 21.86 -32.67 -2.64
N ALA A 494 22.71 -33.47 -3.31
CA ALA A 494 22.32 -34.71 -3.91
C ALA A 494 22.56 -35.96 -3.02
N THR A 495 23.44 -35.84 -1.99
CA THR A 495 23.86 -36.98 -1.19
C THR A 495 23.83 -36.74 0.31
N LEU A 496 23.68 -37.82 1.12
CA LEU A 496 23.77 -37.75 2.59
C LEU A 496 25.07 -37.09 3.05
N GLN A 497 26.22 -37.42 2.41
CA GLN A 497 27.51 -36.85 2.83
C GLN A 497 27.57 -35.35 2.67
N GLN A 498 27.00 -34.82 1.61
CA GLN A 498 26.85 -33.38 1.41
C GLN A 498 25.95 -32.80 2.50
N TYR A 499 24.77 -33.40 2.75
CA TYR A 499 23.81 -32.95 3.75
C TYR A 499 24.37 -32.91 5.16
N LEU A 500 25.24 -33.86 5.52
CA LEU A 500 25.89 -33.87 6.83
C LEU A 500 26.85 -32.70 7.06
N ARG A 501 27.33 -32.04 6.01
CA ARG A 501 28.36 -30.98 6.04
C ARG A 501 27.82 -29.56 5.81
N ILE A 502 26.64 -29.45 5.18
CA ILE A 502 26.10 -28.13 4.78
C ILE A 502 25.65 -27.31 5.99
N ARG A 503 25.70 -25.97 5.82
CA ARG A 503 25.06 -25.02 6.72
C ARG A 503 23.54 -25.01 6.47
N ARG A 504 22.78 -24.76 7.51
CA ARG A 504 21.32 -24.73 7.49
C ARG A 504 20.81 -23.32 7.85
N PRO A 505 21.02 -22.31 6.97
CA PRO A 505 20.58 -20.95 7.23
C PRO A 505 19.05 -20.88 7.35
N GLY A 506 18.55 -20.02 8.23
CA GLY A 506 17.11 -19.82 8.44
C GLY A 506 16.38 -20.97 9.16
N ARG A 507 17.10 -21.98 9.66
CA ARG A 507 16.53 -23.11 10.41
C ARG A 507 16.87 -23.01 11.88
N GLY A 508 15.87 -22.74 12.74
CA GLY A 508 16.04 -22.59 14.19
C GLY A 508 16.36 -23.87 14.95
N VAL A 509 16.11 -25.05 14.34
CA VAL A 509 16.33 -26.36 15.00
C VAL A 509 17.71 -26.90 14.70
N ALA A 510 18.54 -27.12 15.74
CA ALA A 510 19.84 -27.75 15.60
C ALA A 510 19.68 -29.24 15.32
N LEU A 511 20.34 -29.75 14.26
CA LEU A 511 20.40 -31.18 13.92
C LEU A 511 21.81 -31.71 14.09
N ASP A 512 21.99 -32.65 15.02
CA ASP A 512 23.19 -33.48 15.11
C ASP A 512 23.30 -34.46 13.93
N ARG A 513 24.41 -35.16 13.81
CA ARG A 513 24.68 -36.08 12.68
C ARG A 513 23.63 -37.19 12.57
N ARG A 514 23.13 -37.69 13.70
CA ARG A 514 22.13 -38.78 13.76
C ARG A 514 20.75 -38.29 13.28
N LYS A 515 20.35 -37.11 13.76
CA LYS A 515 19.11 -36.47 13.32
C LYS A 515 19.16 -36.10 11.85
N ARG A 516 20.29 -35.59 11.33
CA ARG A 516 20.47 -35.32 9.91
C ARG A 516 20.34 -36.59 9.07
N ALA A 517 20.93 -37.70 9.49
CA ALA A 517 20.78 -38.96 8.78
C ALA A 517 19.32 -39.48 8.75
N ALA A 518 18.56 -39.24 9.83
CA ALA A 518 17.14 -39.60 9.89
C ALA A 518 16.29 -38.71 8.95
N VAL A 519 16.53 -37.40 8.95
CA VAL A 519 15.86 -36.43 8.04
C VAL A 519 16.21 -36.74 6.58
N TRP A 520 17.47 -37.09 6.29
CA TRP A 520 17.89 -37.44 4.93
C TRP A 520 17.16 -38.69 4.40
N ARG A 521 16.93 -39.70 5.21
CA ARG A 521 16.13 -40.87 4.79
C ARG A 521 14.71 -40.49 4.39
N ALA A 522 14.10 -39.54 5.09
CA ALA A 522 12.79 -39.04 4.70
C ALA A 522 12.86 -38.26 3.35
N ILE A 523 13.93 -37.48 3.13
CA ILE A 523 14.15 -36.74 1.88
C ILE A 523 14.36 -37.72 0.72
N GLU A 524 15.15 -38.78 0.91
CA GLU A 524 15.31 -39.87 -0.12
C GLU A 524 13.95 -40.52 -0.40
N GLY A 525 13.19 -40.90 0.64
CA GLY A 525 11.84 -41.43 0.45
C GLY A 525 10.90 -40.53 -0.30
N TYR A 526 10.98 -39.19 -0.09
CA TYR A 526 10.23 -38.21 -0.85
C TYR A 526 10.65 -38.19 -2.33
N ARG A 527 11.96 -38.20 -2.61
CA ARG A 527 12.51 -38.23 -3.97
C ARG A 527 12.11 -39.48 -4.72
N ASP A 528 12.22 -40.63 -4.06
CA ASP A 528 11.83 -41.91 -4.64
C ASP A 528 10.32 -41.94 -4.96
N ARG A 529 9.51 -41.52 -4.00
CA ARG A 529 8.05 -41.49 -4.15
C ARG A 529 7.61 -40.55 -5.27
N THR A 530 8.21 -39.35 -5.36
CA THR A 530 7.90 -38.40 -6.45
C THR A 530 8.40 -38.87 -7.80
N ALA A 531 9.51 -39.61 -7.84
CA ALA A 531 9.99 -40.28 -9.06
C ALA A 531 9.02 -41.33 -9.55
N ASP A 532 8.57 -42.23 -8.66
CA ASP A 532 7.58 -43.27 -8.96
C ASP A 532 6.27 -42.71 -9.48
N LEU A 533 5.81 -41.61 -8.87
CA LEU A 533 4.60 -40.90 -9.32
C LEU A 533 4.78 -40.09 -10.60
N GLY A 534 6.02 -39.89 -11.07
CA GLY A 534 6.32 -39.05 -12.23
C GLY A 534 5.96 -37.57 -12.00
N VAL A 535 6.09 -37.05 -10.76
CA VAL A 535 5.72 -35.69 -10.37
C VAL A 535 6.92 -34.89 -9.89
N THR A 536 6.84 -33.57 -9.99
CA THR A 536 7.90 -32.64 -9.58
C THR A 536 7.23 -31.45 -8.89
N SER A 537 7.69 -31.10 -7.69
CA SER A 537 7.11 -29.97 -6.92
C SER A 537 7.37 -28.61 -7.61
N PHE A 538 6.61 -27.58 -7.22
CA PHE A 538 6.82 -26.22 -7.75
C PHE A 538 8.24 -25.71 -7.44
N SER A 539 8.73 -25.93 -6.22
CA SER A 539 10.07 -25.52 -5.82
C SER A 539 11.17 -26.25 -6.61
N GLU A 540 10.97 -27.55 -6.89
CA GLU A 540 11.88 -28.32 -7.76
C GLU A 540 11.87 -27.80 -9.20
N GLN A 541 10.70 -27.45 -9.76
CA GLN A 541 10.61 -26.89 -11.11
C GLN A 541 11.37 -25.57 -11.23
N LEU A 542 11.24 -24.68 -10.23
CA LEU A 542 11.98 -23.41 -10.18
C LEU A 542 13.50 -23.65 -10.11
N ALA A 543 13.94 -24.57 -9.26
CA ALA A 543 15.35 -24.91 -9.10
C ALA A 543 15.96 -25.53 -10.38
N LEU A 544 15.20 -26.42 -11.05
CA LEU A 544 15.60 -27.00 -12.32
C LEU A 544 15.70 -25.97 -13.45
N ALA A 545 14.72 -25.04 -13.52
CA ALA A 545 14.74 -23.98 -14.50
C ALA A 545 15.94 -23.03 -14.29
N ALA A 546 16.24 -22.69 -13.04
CA ALA A 546 17.42 -21.89 -12.70
C ALA A 546 18.72 -22.60 -13.10
N ALA A 547 18.84 -23.90 -12.78
CA ALA A 547 20.03 -24.68 -13.09
C ALA A 547 20.26 -24.84 -14.61
N TRP A 548 19.18 -25.03 -15.38
CA TRP A 548 19.29 -25.11 -16.85
C TRP A 548 19.75 -23.77 -17.45
N LEU A 549 19.20 -22.61 -16.96
CA LEU A 549 19.66 -21.30 -17.42
C LEU A 549 21.12 -21.02 -17.04
N ASP A 550 21.59 -21.50 -15.89
CA ASP A 550 22.99 -21.39 -15.49
C ASP A 550 23.91 -22.18 -16.39
N GLN A 551 23.49 -23.39 -16.81
CA GLN A 551 24.24 -24.20 -17.79
C GLN A 551 24.24 -23.56 -19.18
N GLU A 552 23.13 -23.03 -19.66
CA GLU A 552 23.05 -22.29 -20.91
C GLU A 552 23.96 -21.05 -20.91
N ALA A 553 23.95 -20.29 -19.83
CA ALA A 553 24.86 -19.15 -19.68
C ALA A 553 26.32 -19.57 -19.68
N ALA A 554 26.68 -20.72 -19.07
CA ALA A 554 28.04 -21.26 -19.12
C ALA A 554 28.46 -21.71 -20.55
N ARG A 555 27.48 -21.99 -21.42
CA ARG A 555 27.69 -22.27 -22.86
C ARG A 555 27.74 -21.00 -23.73
N GLY A 556 27.61 -19.82 -23.13
CA GLY A 556 27.59 -18.52 -23.81
C GLY A 556 26.22 -18.07 -24.33
N VAL A 557 25.13 -18.72 -23.92
CA VAL A 557 23.80 -18.28 -24.29
C VAL A 557 23.39 -17.12 -23.37
N LEU A 558 22.92 -16.01 -23.94
CA LEU A 558 22.47 -14.83 -23.17
C LEU A 558 21.23 -15.17 -22.35
N ARG A 559 21.16 -14.61 -21.14
CA ARG A 559 20.00 -14.73 -20.27
C ARG A 559 18.79 -14.01 -20.89
N PRO A 560 17.54 -14.50 -20.62
CA PRO A 560 16.37 -14.09 -21.39
C PRO A 560 15.93 -12.63 -21.14
N PHE A 561 16.35 -12.01 -20.05
CA PHE A 561 15.95 -10.64 -19.74
C PHE A 561 17.17 -9.78 -19.42
N ARG A 562 17.04 -8.48 -19.71
CA ARG A 562 17.98 -7.43 -19.30
C ARG A 562 17.66 -6.87 -17.93
N HIS A 563 16.35 -6.75 -17.63
CA HIS A 563 15.84 -6.24 -16.37
C HIS A 563 14.75 -7.14 -15.84
N VAL A 564 14.79 -7.44 -14.55
CA VAL A 564 13.75 -8.20 -13.86
C VAL A 564 13.26 -7.40 -12.64
N LEU A 565 11.98 -7.09 -12.63
CA LEU A 565 11.31 -6.35 -11.56
C LEU A 565 10.33 -7.27 -10.85
N VAL A 566 10.39 -7.27 -9.53
CA VAL A 566 9.59 -8.15 -8.66
C VAL A 566 8.76 -7.31 -7.71
N ASP A 567 7.46 -7.50 -7.76
CA ASP A 567 6.54 -7.00 -6.73
C ASP A 567 6.18 -8.12 -5.73
N GLU A 568 5.94 -7.75 -4.47
CA GLU A 568 5.66 -8.70 -3.37
C GLU A 568 6.79 -9.72 -3.13
N ALA A 569 8.06 -9.28 -3.17
CA ALA A 569 9.22 -10.16 -3.09
C ALA A 569 9.34 -10.93 -1.76
N GLN A 570 8.71 -10.47 -0.66
CA GLN A 570 8.72 -11.13 0.66
C GLN A 570 8.09 -12.52 0.67
N ASP A 571 7.27 -12.86 -0.32
CA ASP A 571 6.62 -14.18 -0.41
C ASP A 571 7.41 -15.21 -1.23
N LEU A 572 8.54 -14.80 -1.81
CA LEU A 572 9.36 -15.68 -2.62
C LEU A 572 10.08 -16.74 -1.79
N SER A 573 10.21 -17.94 -2.35
CA SER A 573 11.04 -19.00 -1.79
C SER A 573 12.49 -18.89 -2.27
N PRO A 574 13.44 -19.61 -1.65
CA PRO A 574 14.83 -19.69 -2.14
C PRO A 574 14.95 -20.07 -3.62
N ALA A 575 14.14 -21.02 -4.08
CA ALA A 575 14.14 -21.44 -5.48
C ALA A 575 13.68 -20.32 -6.44
N HIS A 576 12.73 -19.48 -6.01
CA HIS A 576 12.36 -18.28 -6.75
C HIS A 576 13.54 -17.30 -6.88
N LEU A 577 14.27 -17.03 -5.78
CA LEU A 577 15.42 -16.12 -5.82
C LEU A 577 16.54 -16.63 -6.73
N GLN A 578 16.79 -17.94 -6.73
CA GLN A 578 17.75 -18.56 -7.66
C GLN A 578 17.30 -18.40 -9.10
N LEU A 579 16.03 -18.63 -9.40
CA LEU A 579 15.50 -18.41 -10.74
C LEU A 579 15.62 -16.95 -11.16
N LEU A 580 15.24 -16.00 -10.28
CA LEU A 580 15.39 -14.56 -10.57
C LEU A 580 16.83 -14.22 -10.95
N ARG A 581 17.81 -14.72 -10.20
CA ARG A 581 19.21 -14.48 -10.51
C ARG A 581 19.64 -15.11 -11.84
N ALA A 582 19.11 -16.28 -12.15
CA ALA A 582 19.38 -16.99 -13.41
C ALA A 582 18.70 -16.36 -14.65
N LEU A 583 17.67 -15.52 -14.47
CA LEU A 583 16.92 -14.89 -15.57
C LEU A 583 17.61 -13.67 -16.18
N VAL A 584 18.56 -13.05 -15.50
CA VAL A 584 19.19 -11.79 -15.91
C VAL A 584 20.70 -11.81 -15.65
N GLU A 585 21.50 -11.21 -16.56
CA GLU A 585 22.94 -11.04 -16.33
C GLU A 585 23.20 -10.05 -15.18
N PRO A 586 24.20 -10.33 -14.31
CA PRO A 586 24.64 -9.35 -13.33
C PRO A 586 25.11 -8.05 -14.00
N GLY A 587 24.51 -6.94 -13.65
CA GLY A 587 24.84 -5.65 -14.27
C GLY A 587 23.96 -4.50 -13.80
N PRO A 588 24.12 -3.32 -14.40
CA PRO A 588 23.32 -2.15 -14.05
C PRO A 588 21.81 -2.41 -14.23
N ASP A 589 21.04 -2.01 -13.21
CA ASP A 589 19.57 -2.11 -13.18
C ASP A 589 19.03 -3.54 -13.47
N ASP A 590 19.81 -4.59 -13.14
CA ASP A 590 19.49 -5.99 -13.45
C ASP A 590 18.25 -6.49 -12.69
N LEU A 591 18.23 -6.35 -11.36
CA LEU A 591 17.13 -6.77 -10.50
C LEU A 591 16.55 -5.59 -9.71
N PHE A 592 15.25 -5.53 -9.65
CA PHE A 592 14.52 -4.61 -8.77
C PHE A 592 13.51 -5.41 -7.93
N LEU A 593 13.57 -5.24 -6.61
CA LEU A 593 12.75 -5.99 -5.66
C LEU A 593 11.93 -5.01 -4.80
N ALA A 594 10.61 -5.13 -4.87
CA ALA A 594 9.69 -4.41 -4.00
C ALA A 594 9.11 -5.38 -2.97
N GLU A 595 9.24 -5.06 -1.67
CA GLU A 595 8.85 -5.97 -0.60
C GLU A 595 8.25 -5.27 0.62
N ASP A 596 7.50 -6.03 1.41
CA ASP A 596 6.95 -5.65 2.70
C ASP A 596 7.06 -6.82 3.67
N SER A 597 8.03 -6.76 4.57
CA SER A 597 8.31 -7.85 5.51
C SER A 597 7.15 -8.13 6.47
N HIS A 598 6.29 -7.13 6.73
CA HIS A 598 5.07 -7.29 7.54
C HIS A 598 3.95 -8.02 6.78
N GLN A 599 4.00 -8.08 5.45
CA GLN A 599 3.03 -8.79 4.61
C GLN A 599 3.49 -10.18 4.18
N ARG A 600 4.49 -10.77 4.82
CA ARG A 600 4.95 -12.12 4.56
C ARG A 600 3.97 -13.15 5.13
N ILE A 601 3.07 -13.66 4.30
CA ILE A 601 2.02 -14.62 4.69
C ILE A 601 2.21 -16.03 4.10
N TYR A 602 3.03 -16.17 3.06
CA TYR A 602 3.29 -17.46 2.40
C TYR A 602 4.72 -17.95 2.59
N GLY A 603 5.70 -17.07 2.42
CA GLY A 603 7.11 -17.41 2.47
C GLY A 603 7.66 -17.63 3.87
N LYS A 604 8.85 -18.25 3.95
CA LYS A 604 9.68 -18.31 5.15
C LYS A 604 10.69 -17.17 5.13
N LYS A 605 11.27 -16.87 6.30
CA LYS A 605 12.33 -15.85 6.40
C LYS A 605 13.53 -16.24 5.55
N ILE A 606 13.91 -15.35 4.63
CA ILE A 606 15.06 -15.52 3.73
C ILE A 606 15.89 -14.23 3.68
N THR A 607 17.20 -14.40 3.40
CA THR A 607 18.13 -13.29 3.23
C THR A 607 18.67 -13.30 1.81
N LEU A 608 18.51 -12.21 1.07
CA LEU A 608 18.82 -12.09 -0.36
C LEU A 608 20.29 -12.43 -0.70
N SER A 609 21.23 -12.02 0.16
CA SER A 609 22.66 -12.23 -0.05
C SER A 609 23.05 -13.71 -0.16
N HIS A 610 22.30 -14.61 0.48
CA HIS A 610 22.55 -16.05 0.42
C HIS A 610 22.28 -16.64 -0.99
N TYR A 611 21.53 -15.93 -1.82
CA TYR A 611 21.15 -16.36 -3.17
C TYR A 611 21.77 -15.49 -4.27
N GLY A 612 22.90 -14.82 -3.97
CA GLY A 612 23.65 -14.01 -4.93
C GLY A 612 23.02 -12.66 -5.29
N ILE A 613 22.03 -12.21 -4.53
CA ILE A 613 21.36 -10.91 -4.72
C ILE A 613 21.89 -9.94 -3.65
N GLN A 614 22.85 -9.09 -4.04
CA GLN A 614 23.48 -8.11 -3.16
C GLN A 614 22.83 -6.74 -3.34
N VAL A 615 22.12 -6.26 -2.33
CA VAL A 615 21.41 -4.96 -2.38
C VAL A 615 22.02 -3.90 -1.45
N ARG A 616 23.09 -4.22 -0.75
CA ARG A 616 23.74 -3.31 0.20
C ARG A 616 24.09 -1.95 -0.46
N GLY A 617 23.67 -0.84 0.16
CA GLY A 617 23.80 0.52 -0.37
C GLY A 617 22.80 0.86 -1.51
N ARG A 618 22.01 -0.10 -1.96
CA ARG A 618 20.99 0.05 -3.00
C ARG A 618 19.58 -0.30 -2.49
N SER A 619 19.40 -0.35 -1.19
CA SER A 619 18.11 -0.46 -0.53
C SER A 619 17.57 0.93 -0.19
N ARG A 620 16.25 1.11 -0.34
CA ARG A 620 15.54 2.32 0.08
C ARG A 620 14.24 1.93 0.76
N ARG A 621 13.86 2.70 1.78
CA ARG A 621 12.63 2.49 2.54
C ARG A 621 11.61 3.57 2.22
N LEU A 622 10.36 3.15 2.03
CA LEU A 622 9.20 4.03 1.87
C LEU A 622 8.45 4.08 3.20
N THR A 623 8.27 5.27 3.74
CA THR A 623 7.68 5.46 5.08
C THR A 623 6.29 6.09 5.04
N ARG A 624 5.89 6.65 3.90
CA ARG A 624 4.60 7.32 3.74
C ARG A 624 3.55 6.39 3.15
N ASN A 625 2.43 6.25 3.85
CA ASN A 625 1.24 5.53 3.38
C ASN A 625 0.28 6.49 2.70
N TYR A 626 -0.07 6.22 1.45
CA TYR A 626 -1.00 7.05 0.66
C TYR A 626 -2.41 6.48 0.58
N ARG A 627 -2.61 5.25 1.06
CA ARG A 627 -3.83 4.47 0.86
C ARG A 627 -4.78 4.55 2.04
N THR A 628 -4.32 4.14 3.19
CA THR A 628 -5.10 3.85 4.39
C THR A 628 -5.17 5.08 5.28
N THR A 629 -6.27 5.32 5.97
CA THR A 629 -6.34 6.39 6.98
C THR A 629 -5.40 6.09 8.15
N ARG A 630 -4.96 7.14 8.85
CA ARG A 630 -4.07 7.02 10.01
C ARG A 630 -4.66 6.06 11.05
N GLN A 631 -5.93 6.23 11.39
CA GLN A 631 -6.61 5.42 12.39
C GLN A 631 -6.62 3.91 12.03
N ASN A 632 -6.90 3.58 10.78
CA ASN A 632 -6.84 2.19 10.30
C ASN A 632 -5.41 1.66 10.30
N LEU A 633 -4.42 2.52 9.97
CA LEU A 633 -3.01 2.15 9.96
C LEU A 633 -2.50 1.87 11.37
N ASP A 634 -2.83 2.72 12.34
CA ASP A 634 -2.45 2.55 13.75
C ASP A 634 -3.03 1.25 14.33
N ALA A 635 -4.31 0.98 14.04
CA ALA A 635 -4.94 -0.28 14.44
C ALA A 635 -4.25 -1.49 13.80
N ALA A 636 -3.89 -1.40 12.52
CA ALA A 636 -3.16 -2.48 11.84
C ALA A 636 -1.76 -2.68 12.47
N PHE A 637 -1.06 -1.62 12.85
CA PHE A 637 0.21 -1.74 13.57
C PHE A 637 0.05 -2.32 14.98
N GLY A 638 -1.03 -2.01 15.68
CA GLY A 638 -1.34 -2.64 16.95
C GLY A 638 -1.44 -4.19 16.86
N ILE A 639 -1.82 -4.72 15.69
CA ILE A 639 -1.80 -6.17 15.43
C ILE A 639 -0.36 -6.70 15.34
N LEU A 640 0.59 -5.91 14.80
CA LEU A 640 1.99 -6.30 14.67
C LEU A 640 2.78 -6.17 15.98
N ASP A 641 2.31 -5.41 16.95
CA ASP A 641 2.95 -5.27 18.25
C ASP A 641 3.31 -6.65 18.84
N GLN A 642 4.46 -6.77 19.50
CA GLN A 642 5.05 -8.00 20.01
C GLN A 642 5.60 -8.96 18.94
N GLY A 643 5.61 -8.61 17.64
CA GLY A 643 6.27 -9.38 16.60
C GLY A 643 7.70 -8.86 16.35
N ALA A 644 8.70 -9.74 16.27
CA ALA A 644 10.04 -9.39 15.82
C ALA A 644 10.12 -9.62 14.31
N TYR A 645 10.07 -8.55 13.54
CA TYR A 645 10.15 -8.60 12.08
C TYR A 645 11.57 -8.25 11.62
N GLU A 646 12.04 -8.93 10.60
CA GLU A 646 13.29 -8.65 9.94
C GLU A 646 13.06 -8.54 8.43
N ASP A 647 13.78 -7.62 7.82
CA ASP A 647 13.75 -7.42 6.38
C ASP A 647 14.53 -8.50 5.61
N MET A 648 14.51 -8.44 4.28
CA MET A 648 15.22 -9.38 3.42
C MET A 648 16.75 -9.22 3.42
N GLU A 649 17.31 -8.29 4.19
CA GLU A 649 18.75 -8.18 4.50
C GLU A 649 19.10 -8.73 5.89
N GLY A 650 18.08 -9.13 6.68
CA GLY A 650 18.23 -9.66 8.03
C GLY A 650 18.35 -8.57 9.10
N GLN A 651 17.91 -7.35 8.80
CA GLN A 651 17.87 -6.24 9.75
C GLN A 651 16.49 -6.12 10.38
N ALA A 652 16.46 -5.66 11.65
CA ALA A 652 15.20 -5.43 12.35
C ALA A 652 14.35 -4.39 11.60
N GLU A 653 13.07 -4.70 11.38
CA GLU A 653 12.13 -3.81 10.73
C GLU A 653 11.49 -2.90 11.78
N GLU A 654 11.75 -1.60 11.72
CA GLU A 654 11.11 -0.61 12.58
C GLU A 654 9.75 -0.19 12.01
N HIS A 655 8.74 -0.08 12.89
CA HIS A 655 7.36 0.24 12.53
C HIS A 655 7.16 1.77 12.49
N ARG A 656 7.66 2.44 11.48
CA ARG A 656 7.46 3.89 11.31
C ARG A 656 6.88 4.19 9.94
N TYR A 657 5.55 4.20 9.88
CA TYR A 657 4.81 4.59 8.67
C TYR A 657 3.79 5.63 9.04
N VAL A 658 3.69 6.68 8.25
CA VAL A 658 2.81 7.81 8.50
C VAL A 658 1.80 7.91 7.37
N SER A 659 0.52 8.12 7.73
CA SER A 659 -0.53 8.39 6.75
C SER A 659 -1.03 9.83 6.88
N PRO A 660 -0.99 10.64 5.82
CA PRO A 660 -1.57 11.98 5.81
C PRO A 660 -3.11 11.97 5.73
N ARG A 661 -3.71 10.77 5.55
CA ARG A 661 -5.15 10.62 5.45
C ARG A 661 -5.76 10.37 6.82
N SER A 662 -6.74 11.19 7.22
CA SER A 662 -7.55 10.96 8.40
C SER A 662 -8.89 10.33 8.05
N GLY A 663 -9.46 9.55 8.97
CA GLY A 663 -10.74 8.88 8.80
C GLY A 663 -11.37 8.53 10.15
N PRO A 664 -12.51 7.83 10.17
CA PRO A 664 -13.12 7.37 11.41
C PRO A 664 -12.23 6.32 12.08
N ASP A 665 -12.31 6.25 13.39
CA ASP A 665 -11.67 5.23 14.19
C ASP A 665 -12.23 3.83 13.87
N PRO A 666 -11.41 2.77 13.92
CA PRO A 666 -11.86 1.40 13.71
C PRO A 666 -12.91 0.96 14.73
N LEU A 667 -13.88 0.16 14.28
CA LEU A 667 -14.96 -0.37 15.09
C LEU A 667 -14.62 -1.75 15.63
N LEU A 668 -14.79 -1.96 16.94
CA LEU A 668 -14.71 -3.26 17.59
C LEU A 668 -16.11 -3.76 17.93
N LEU A 669 -16.46 -4.96 17.45
CA LEU A 669 -17.79 -5.57 17.55
C LEU A 669 -17.69 -6.89 18.32
N HIS A 670 -17.85 -6.84 19.63
CA HIS A 670 -18.01 -8.06 20.43
C HIS A 670 -19.40 -8.63 20.27
N ALA A 671 -19.51 -9.91 19.98
CA ALA A 671 -20.78 -10.63 19.85
C ALA A 671 -20.88 -11.78 20.89
N VAL A 672 -22.09 -12.04 21.36
CA VAL A 672 -22.35 -13.10 22.35
C VAL A 672 -22.19 -14.46 21.70
N ASP A 673 -22.70 -14.61 20.49
CA ASP A 673 -22.62 -15.84 19.70
C ASP A 673 -22.54 -15.52 18.19
N ARG A 674 -22.47 -16.58 17.38
CA ARG A 674 -22.39 -16.47 15.91
C ARG A 674 -23.62 -15.81 15.28
N ALA A 675 -24.81 -16.00 15.86
CA ALA A 675 -26.04 -15.42 15.33
C ALA A 675 -26.08 -13.91 15.59
N ASP A 676 -25.63 -13.47 16.77
CA ASP A 676 -25.44 -12.06 17.13
C ASP A 676 -24.34 -11.39 16.27
N GLU A 677 -23.21 -12.09 16.04
CA GLU A 677 -22.15 -11.59 15.18
C GLU A 677 -22.64 -11.34 13.74
N LEU A 678 -23.39 -12.30 13.16
CA LEU A 678 -24.02 -12.14 11.85
C LEU A 678 -25.07 -11.02 11.83
N GLY A 679 -25.79 -10.81 12.94
CA GLY A 679 -26.71 -9.70 13.10
C GLY A 679 -25.99 -8.35 13.02
N LYS A 680 -24.97 -8.17 13.84
CA LYS A 680 -24.13 -6.96 13.85
C LYS A 680 -23.43 -6.70 12.51
N ALA A 681 -22.97 -7.77 11.85
CA ALA A 681 -22.39 -7.66 10.51
C ALA A 681 -23.42 -7.19 9.47
N ALA A 682 -24.65 -7.71 9.52
CA ALA A 682 -25.73 -7.30 8.63
C ALA A 682 -26.13 -5.82 8.86
N GLU A 683 -26.25 -5.40 10.11
CA GLU A 683 -26.54 -4.00 10.47
C GLU A 683 -25.42 -3.07 9.97
N LEU A 684 -24.15 -3.41 10.19
CA LEU A 684 -23.01 -2.65 9.75
C LEU A 684 -22.96 -2.51 8.22
N LEU A 685 -23.15 -3.62 7.49
CA LEU A 685 -23.17 -3.60 6.02
C LEU A 685 -24.31 -2.76 5.48
N THR A 686 -25.51 -2.85 6.08
CA THR A 686 -26.67 -2.05 5.70
C THR A 686 -26.40 -0.55 5.91
N LEU A 687 -25.80 -0.20 7.05
CA LEU A 687 -25.38 1.16 7.35
C LEU A 687 -24.36 1.67 6.32
N TRP A 688 -23.33 0.89 6.02
CA TRP A 688 -22.30 1.27 5.07
C TRP A 688 -22.85 1.46 3.65
N LEU A 689 -23.76 0.58 3.21
CA LEU A 689 -24.44 0.71 1.93
C LEU A 689 -25.35 1.94 1.86
N GLY A 690 -25.99 2.29 2.98
CA GLY A 690 -26.79 3.52 3.11
C GLY A 690 -25.91 4.77 2.97
N GLN A 691 -24.84 4.86 3.74
CA GLN A 691 -23.88 5.97 3.68
C GLN A 691 -23.28 6.16 2.27
N ASP A 692 -22.92 5.06 1.59
CA ASP A 692 -22.36 5.14 0.24
C ASP A 692 -23.39 5.65 -0.77
N ARG A 693 -24.67 5.24 -0.62
CA ARG A 693 -25.77 5.73 -1.45
C ARG A 693 -26.03 7.22 -1.23
N ASP A 694 -26.08 7.66 0.03
CA ASP A 694 -26.33 9.05 0.41
C ASP A 694 -25.21 9.98 -0.07
N SER A 695 -23.96 9.48 -0.13
CA SER A 695 -22.81 10.21 -0.68
C SER A 695 -22.67 10.13 -2.20
N GLY A 696 -23.63 9.51 -2.91
CA GLY A 696 -23.61 9.35 -4.37
C GLY A 696 -22.61 8.29 -4.86
N LEU A 697 -22.03 7.50 -3.98
CA LEU A 697 -21.10 6.43 -4.30
C LEU A 697 -21.88 5.13 -4.51
N ASN A 698 -21.96 4.67 -5.75
CA ASN A 698 -22.65 3.43 -6.09
C ASN A 698 -21.64 2.32 -6.45
N ALA A 699 -20.83 1.92 -5.47
CA ALA A 699 -19.80 0.88 -5.60
C ALA A 699 -19.84 -0.13 -4.43
N PRO A 700 -20.93 -0.92 -4.27
CA PRO A 700 -21.05 -1.88 -3.17
C PRO A 700 -19.92 -2.90 -3.11
N GLU A 701 -19.31 -3.25 -4.24
CA GLU A 701 -18.13 -4.13 -4.34
C GLU A 701 -16.88 -3.56 -3.67
N SER A 702 -16.87 -2.29 -3.29
CA SER A 702 -15.80 -1.69 -2.51
C SER A 702 -15.90 -1.96 -1.00
N ILE A 703 -16.92 -2.72 -0.58
CA ILE A 703 -17.13 -3.20 0.80
C ILE A 703 -16.79 -4.68 0.85
N ALA A 704 -15.94 -5.09 1.80
CA ALA A 704 -15.53 -6.48 1.94
C ALA A 704 -15.73 -7.01 3.37
N VAL A 705 -16.17 -8.27 3.45
CA VAL A 705 -16.10 -9.08 4.67
C VAL A 705 -15.00 -10.11 4.49
N LEU A 706 -13.96 -10.03 5.34
CA LEU A 706 -12.81 -10.91 5.27
C LEU A 706 -12.87 -11.95 6.38
N VAL A 707 -12.75 -13.21 6.01
CA VAL A 707 -12.84 -14.38 6.89
C VAL A 707 -11.57 -15.20 6.85
N ARG A 708 -11.36 -16.08 7.84
CA ARG A 708 -10.12 -16.87 7.92
C ARG A 708 -10.06 -17.98 6.87
N ASP A 709 -11.17 -18.65 6.57
CA ASP A 709 -11.20 -19.78 5.65
C ASP A 709 -12.50 -19.86 4.81
N ARG A 710 -12.56 -20.83 3.88
CA ARG A 710 -13.67 -20.99 2.95
C ARG A 710 -14.98 -21.45 3.62
N TYR A 711 -14.88 -22.23 4.68
CA TYR A 711 -16.06 -22.70 5.40
C TYR A 711 -16.76 -21.54 6.10
N GLN A 712 -15.97 -20.65 6.73
CA GLN A 712 -16.50 -19.40 7.28
C GLN A 712 -17.09 -18.50 6.20
N ARG A 713 -16.42 -18.37 5.02
CA ARG A 713 -16.95 -17.58 3.91
C ARG A 713 -18.36 -18.01 3.53
N ASP A 714 -18.56 -19.31 3.30
CA ASP A 714 -19.84 -19.84 2.85
C ASP A 714 -20.92 -19.72 3.95
N ALA A 715 -20.54 -19.91 5.21
CA ALA A 715 -21.41 -19.70 6.36
C ALA A 715 -21.84 -18.23 6.51
N VAL A 716 -20.92 -17.28 6.32
CA VAL A 716 -21.20 -15.83 6.38
C VAL A 716 -22.12 -15.40 5.23
N VAL A 717 -21.87 -15.87 4.01
CA VAL A 717 -22.73 -15.58 2.86
C VAL A 717 -24.16 -16.03 3.12
N ASN A 718 -24.36 -17.27 3.59
CA ASN A 718 -25.68 -17.79 3.91
C ASN A 718 -26.34 -17.05 5.08
N GLY A 719 -25.58 -16.74 6.13
CA GLY A 719 -26.08 -16.05 7.31
C GLY A 719 -26.51 -14.60 7.04
N LEU A 720 -25.79 -13.89 6.16
CA LEU A 720 -26.14 -12.54 5.72
C LEU A 720 -27.35 -12.55 4.79
N ALA A 721 -27.46 -13.54 3.89
CA ALA A 721 -28.62 -13.70 3.02
C ALA A 721 -29.92 -13.93 3.82
N GLN A 722 -29.87 -14.72 4.92
CA GLN A 722 -30.99 -14.91 5.86
C GLN A 722 -31.39 -13.59 6.56
N ARG A 723 -30.55 -12.59 6.58
CA ARG A 723 -30.77 -11.26 7.15
C ARG A 723 -31.01 -10.19 6.08
N HIS A 724 -31.37 -10.63 4.88
CA HIS A 724 -31.67 -9.77 3.73
C HIS A 724 -30.49 -8.87 3.27
N VAL A 725 -29.26 -9.27 3.56
CA VAL A 725 -28.04 -8.60 3.03
C VAL A 725 -27.43 -9.49 1.97
N GLU A 726 -27.60 -9.09 0.71
CA GLU A 726 -27.02 -9.83 -0.41
C GLU A 726 -25.53 -9.50 -0.58
N VAL A 727 -24.70 -10.53 -0.51
CA VAL A 727 -23.25 -10.45 -0.68
C VAL A 727 -22.79 -11.46 -1.73
N ARG A 728 -21.56 -11.29 -2.24
CA ARG A 728 -20.94 -12.21 -3.20
C ARG A 728 -19.78 -12.95 -2.56
N ALA A 729 -19.79 -14.28 -2.61
CA ALA A 729 -18.59 -15.08 -2.33
C ALA A 729 -17.57 -14.90 -3.46
N VAL A 730 -16.29 -14.67 -3.13
CA VAL A 730 -15.18 -14.58 -4.09
C VAL A 730 -14.08 -15.56 -3.70
N ASP A 731 -13.67 -16.42 -4.64
CA ASP A 731 -12.57 -17.37 -4.48
C ASP A 731 -11.42 -17.05 -5.47
N ARG A 732 -11.49 -17.53 -6.70
CA ARG A 732 -10.45 -17.34 -7.73
C ARG A 732 -10.83 -16.33 -8.80
N GLU A 733 -12.10 -16.06 -8.95
CA GLU A 733 -12.68 -15.11 -9.90
C GLU A 733 -12.38 -13.65 -9.53
N ALA A 734 -12.63 -12.75 -10.47
CA ALA A 734 -12.60 -11.31 -10.22
C ALA A 734 -13.70 -10.89 -9.22
N VAL A 735 -13.46 -9.80 -8.51
CA VAL A 735 -14.36 -9.29 -7.45
C VAL A 735 -15.81 -9.08 -7.95
N GLY A 736 -16.00 -8.69 -9.22
CA GLY A 736 -17.32 -8.39 -9.79
C GLY A 736 -17.89 -7.05 -9.29
N ARG A 737 -19.11 -6.69 -9.71
CA ARG A 737 -19.76 -5.41 -9.38
C ARG A 737 -21.12 -5.60 -8.73
N GLY A 738 -21.60 -4.57 -8.04
CA GLY A 738 -22.98 -4.41 -7.59
C GLY A 738 -23.33 -5.04 -6.25
N ARG A 739 -22.42 -5.73 -5.56
CA ARG A 739 -22.66 -6.33 -4.23
C ARG A 739 -21.39 -6.30 -3.37
N PRO A 740 -21.49 -6.15 -2.03
CA PRO A 740 -20.39 -6.38 -1.12
C PRO A 740 -19.82 -7.80 -1.29
N VAL A 741 -18.54 -7.98 -1.02
CA VAL A 741 -17.85 -9.24 -1.25
C VAL A 741 -17.47 -9.92 0.06
N VAL A 742 -17.53 -11.26 0.06
CA VAL A 742 -17.03 -12.10 1.16
C VAL A 742 -15.89 -12.99 0.62
N MET A 743 -14.71 -12.89 1.21
CA MET A 743 -13.57 -13.68 0.79
C MET A 743 -12.64 -14.01 1.97
N THR A 744 -11.68 -14.91 1.74
CA THR A 744 -10.68 -15.21 2.76
C THR A 744 -9.65 -14.08 2.85
N MET A 745 -9.08 -13.86 4.05
CA MET A 745 -8.00 -12.89 4.29
C MET A 745 -6.81 -13.11 3.35
N HIS A 746 -6.45 -14.38 3.05
CA HIS A 746 -5.40 -14.71 2.08
C HIS A 746 -5.74 -14.22 0.67
N ARG A 747 -7.01 -14.34 0.25
CA ARG A 747 -7.45 -13.90 -1.08
C ARG A 747 -7.47 -12.37 -1.22
N ALA A 748 -7.63 -11.67 -0.11
CA ALA A 748 -7.65 -10.21 -0.08
C ALA A 748 -6.27 -9.57 -0.33
N LYS A 749 -5.16 -10.36 -0.23
CA LYS A 749 -3.82 -9.83 -0.52
C LYS A 749 -3.74 -9.25 -1.93
N GLY A 750 -3.22 -8.03 -2.06
CA GLY A 750 -3.14 -7.28 -3.32
C GLY A 750 -4.43 -6.57 -3.74
N LEU A 751 -5.56 -6.83 -3.05
CA LEU A 751 -6.82 -6.12 -3.28
C LEU A 751 -6.98 -4.94 -2.31
N GLU A 752 -7.91 -4.04 -2.63
CA GLU A 752 -8.22 -2.86 -1.82
C GLU A 752 -9.73 -2.64 -1.77
N PHE A 753 -10.19 -2.23 -0.59
CA PHE A 753 -11.61 -1.95 -0.36
C PHE A 753 -11.74 -0.63 0.41
N ARG A 754 -12.83 0.07 0.20
CA ARG A 754 -13.13 1.28 0.98
C ARG A 754 -13.42 0.94 2.43
N LYS A 755 -14.24 -0.08 2.64
CA LYS A 755 -14.69 -0.51 3.97
C LYS A 755 -14.48 -2.01 4.13
N VAL A 756 -13.90 -2.42 5.25
CA VAL A 756 -13.59 -3.83 5.54
C VAL A 756 -14.11 -4.22 6.92
N LEU A 757 -14.81 -5.35 6.98
CA LEU A 757 -15.12 -6.07 8.20
C LEU A 757 -14.25 -7.33 8.28
N LEU A 758 -13.39 -7.41 9.30
CA LEU A 758 -12.70 -8.65 9.70
C LEU A 758 -13.65 -9.43 10.59
N PHE A 759 -14.14 -10.57 10.10
CA PHE A 759 -15.17 -11.36 10.76
C PHE A 759 -14.60 -12.55 11.50
N ASP A 760 -15.08 -12.80 12.72
CA ASP A 760 -14.65 -13.88 13.62
C ASP A 760 -13.14 -13.84 13.96
N VAL A 761 -12.67 -12.69 14.43
CA VAL A 761 -11.31 -12.55 14.98
C VAL A 761 -11.31 -12.99 16.44
N SER A 762 -11.82 -14.19 16.69
CA SER A 762 -11.90 -14.82 18.00
C SER A 762 -10.65 -15.64 18.30
N ARG A 763 -10.37 -15.87 19.61
CA ARG A 763 -9.27 -16.72 20.08
C ARG A 763 -9.30 -18.12 19.44
N ASN A 764 -10.49 -18.57 19.12
CA ASN A 764 -10.72 -19.90 18.55
C ASN A 764 -10.53 -19.97 17.04
N ALA A 765 -10.57 -18.85 16.33
CA ALA A 765 -10.43 -18.78 14.89
C ALA A 765 -9.03 -18.32 14.44
N ILE A 766 -8.44 -17.38 15.17
CA ILE A 766 -7.14 -16.78 14.86
C ILE A 766 -6.32 -16.63 16.17
N PRO A 767 -5.07 -17.11 16.25
CA PRO A 767 -4.30 -17.80 15.21
C PRO A 767 -4.68 -19.29 15.10
N ARG A 768 -4.79 -19.81 13.88
CA ARG A 768 -5.10 -21.22 13.64
C ARG A 768 -3.94 -22.14 14.00
N SER A 769 -2.73 -21.68 13.79
CA SER A 769 -1.50 -22.46 14.00
C SER A 769 -1.24 -22.90 15.46
N LEU A 770 -1.82 -22.23 16.45
CA LEU A 770 -1.67 -22.61 17.87
C LEU A 770 -2.54 -23.82 18.27
N ARG A 771 -3.46 -24.26 17.41
CA ARG A 771 -4.45 -25.29 17.76
C ARG A 771 -4.08 -26.71 17.33
N ASP A 772 -3.41 -26.85 16.21
CA ASP A 772 -3.40 -28.14 15.51
C ASP A 772 -2.04 -28.84 15.49
N GLN A 773 -0.94 -28.30 16.11
CA GLN A 773 0.36 -28.79 15.70
C GLN A 773 1.45 -28.88 16.76
N GLN A 774 2.16 -29.97 16.64
CA GLN A 774 3.50 -30.24 17.17
C GLN A 774 4.56 -29.47 16.34
N TYR A 775 4.58 -28.12 16.45
CA TYR A 775 5.68 -27.35 15.89
C TYR A 775 6.91 -27.42 16.78
N SER A 776 8.10 -27.30 16.19
CA SER A 776 9.26 -26.88 16.96
C SER A 776 9.02 -25.43 17.45
N GLU A 777 9.64 -25.06 18.58
CA GLU A 777 9.47 -23.69 19.12
C GLU A 777 9.73 -22.58 18.10
N ALA A 778 10.77 -22.74 17.26
CA ALA A 778 11.11 -21.79 16.20
C ALA A 778 10.10 -21.79 15.03
N ASP A 779 9.61 -22.95 14.61
CA ASP A 779 8.61 -23.04 13.54
C ASP A 779 7.24 -22.53 14.04
N GLY A 780 6.93 -22.72 15.31
CA GLY A 780 5.73 -22.16 15.97
C GLY A 780 5.77 -20.63 16.04
N ALA A 781 6.92 -20.04 16.39
CA ALA A 781 7.10 -18.60 16.39
C ALA A 781 6.96 -17.98 14.99
N ASP A 782 7.55 -18.58 13.95
CA ASP A 782 7.38 -18.11 12.56
C ASP A 782 5.94 -18.28 12.06
N ALA A 783 5.26 -19.36 12.46
CA ALA A 783 3.85 -19.57 12.13
C ALA A 783 2.95 -18.49 12.78
N LEU A 784 3.22 -18.11 14.02
CA LEU A 784 2.52 -17.04 14.71
C LEU A 784 2.75 -15.68 14.04
N LEU A 785 3.98 -15.38 13.61
CA LEU A 785 4.30 -14.17 12.87
C LEU A 785 3.52 -14.12 11.54
N ARG A 786 3.37 -15.24 10.84
CA ARG A 786 2.56 -15.31 9.61
C ARG A 786 1.07 -15.08 9.87
N GLU A 787 0.51 -15.57 10.97
CA GLU A 787 -0.88 -15.28 11.35
C GLU A 787 -1.08 -13.79 11.70
N ARG A 788 -0.11 -13.18 12.41
CA ARG A 788 -0.10 -11.70 12.63
C ARG A 788 -0.05 -10.94 11.30
N SER A 789 0.88 -11.31 10.43
CA SER A 789 1.00 -10.72 9.09
C SER A 789 -0.28 -10.87 8.27
N LEU A 790 -0.97 -12.02 8.35
CA LEU A 790 -2.23 -12.23 7.66
C LEU A 790 -3.32 -11.28 8.16
N LEU A 791 -3.44 -11.11 9.47
CA LEU A 791 -4.42 -10.20 10.06
C LEU A 791 -4.07 -8.73 9.75
N TYR A 792 -2.79 -8.36 9.79
CA TYR A 792 -2.29 -7.05 9.35
C TYR A 792 -2.62 -6.78 7.87
N VAL A 793 -2.32 -7.76 6.99
CA VAL A 793 -2.68 -7.66 5.56
C VAL A 793 -4.17 -7.42 5.41
N ALA A 794 -5.02 -8.16 6.12
CA ALA A 794 -6.46 -8.02 6.04
C ALA A 794 -6.94 -6.64 6.55
N ALA A 795 -6.40 -6.15 7.66
CA ALA A 795 -6.72 -4.82 8.21
C ALA A 795 -6.31 -3.68 7.26
N THR A 796 -5.12 -3.79 6.66
CA THR A 796 -4.62 -2.78 5.70
C THR A 796 -5.31 -2.80 4.34
N ARG A 797 -6.25 -3.72 4.09
CA ARG A 797 -7.14 -3.66 2.93
C ARG A 797 -8.21 -2.58 3.07
N ALA A 798 -8.50 -2.13 4.29
CA ALA A 798 -9.42 -1.04 4.56
C ALA A 798 -8.78 0.31 4.22
N ARG A 799 -9.31 0.98 3.19
CA ARG A 799 -8.86 2.31 2.82
C ARG A 799 -9.44 3.38 3.74
N ASP A 800 -10.75 3.35 3.96
CA ASP A 800 -11.51 4.41 4.61
C ASP A 800 -12.06 3.98 5.99
N GLN A 801 -12.60 2.76 6.12
CA GLN A 801 -13.18 2.27 7.38
C GLN A 801 -12.81 0.81 7.65
N LEU A 802 -12.43 0.50 8.89
CA LEU A 802 -12.15 -0.84 9.39
C LEU A 802 -13.12 -1.21 10.51
N ALA A 803 -13.63 -2.44 10.49
CA ALA A 803 -14.34 -3.04 11.61
C ALA A 803 -13.78 -4.44 11.89
N ILE A 804 -13.76 -4.83 13.16
CA ILE A 804 -13.29 -6.15 13.61
C ILE A 804 -14.37 -6.75 14.51
N SER A 805 -14.87 -7.94 14.17
CA SER A 805 -15.84 -8.65 15.01
C SER A 805 -15.27 -9.95 15.57
N TRP A 806 -15.76 -10.37 16.73
CA TRP A 806 -15.44 -11.65 17.35
C TRP A 806 -16.55 -12.13 18.28
N THR A 807 -16.59 -13.45 18.52
CA THR A 807 -17.46 -14.09 19.50
C THR A 807 -16.63 -14.61 20.69
N GLY A 808 -17.17 -14.53 21.91
CA GLY A 808 -16.50 -15.01 23.12
C GLY A 808 -15.21 -14.22 23.41
N GLU A 809 -14.07 -14.91 23.56
CA GLU A 809 -12.77 -14.27 23.77
C GLU A 809 -12.18 -13.74 22.46
N ALA A 810 -11.69 -12.49 22.48
CA ALA A 810 -10.96 -11.90 21.36
C ALA A 810 -9.68 -12.68 21.05
N SER A 811 -9.22 -12.64 19.82
CA SER A 811 -7.92 -13.17 19.43
C SER A 811 -6.80 -12.54 20.26
N PRO A 812 -5.79 -13.31 20.71
CA PRO A 812 -4.62 -12.74 21.37
C PRO A 812 -3.82 -11.76 20.47
N LEU A 813 -4.10 -11.75 19.16
CA LEU A 813 -3.45 -10.85 18.21
C LEU A 813 -4.06 -9.44 18.18
N ILE A 814 -5.24 -9.24 18.78
CA ILE A 814 -5.92 -7.94 18.86
C ILE A 814 -6.11 -7.44 20.29
N THR A 815 -5.49 -8.08 21.28
CA THR A 815 -5.62 -7.66 22.68
C THR A 815 -5.09 -6.25 22.95
N SER A 816 -4.13 -5.77 22.16
CA SER A 816 -3.65 -4.38 22.22
C SER A 816 -4.68 -3.36 21.71
N LEU A 817 -5.67 -3.80 20.95
CA LEU A 817 -6.74 -2.99 20.38
C LEU A 817 -8.02 -3.07 21.19
N ALA A 818 -8.25 -4.20 21.87
CA ALA A 818 -9.41 -4.38 22.73
C ALA A 818 -9.22 -3.61 24.04
N PRO A 819 -10.28 -2.91 24.54
CA PRO A 819 -10.24 -2.14 25.78
C PRO A 819 -9.98 -3.01 27.02
#